data_e81d808375d9596e8310236150252bc1
#
_entry.id   e81d808375d9596e8310236150252bc1
#
_cell.length_a   1.000
_cell.length_b   1.000
_cell.length_c   1.000
_cell.angle_alpha   90.00
_cell.angle_beta   90.00
_cell.angle_gamma   90.00
#
_symmetry.space_group_name_H-M   'P 1'
#
loop_
_entity.id
_entity.type
_entity.pdbx_description
1 polymer ?
#
loop_
_entity_poly.entity_id
_entity_poly.type
_entity_poly.pdbx_seq_one_letter_code
_entity_poly.pdbx_strand_id
1 'polypeptide(L)'
;MTEGASPTFSFQGKPGPPYEAPAFESPRLPLMSSSDNTPSLFGDDDALAPVPAAPLLSGVEPRVEPTPRPIPPPPPSSKPAPAAKAPSSSGAPGEYSAADIEVLEGLEPVRKRPGMYIGGTDERALHHLFAEVLDNSMDEAVAGFAKTIEVKLDADGFLSVKDDGRGMPVDPHPKYPGKSALEVIMTVLHAGGKFTGKAYETSGGLHGVGASVVNALSERVEVTVWRDGFEHLQVFARGKPLGPIQQVGPSKKKGTMVRFKPDDEIFGDGTNFKPARLYRMARSKAYLFRGVQIKWSCDPSRIHDQTPPEATFHFPNGLADFLAERTKGLTTITPESFSGRIERQGEAGAVEWAVTWTPQGFGEHDGFMQSYCNTVPTPEGGTHESGFRAALTRGLKAYAELKGEKRGAIITADDVVAQAGALISVFIKNPEFQGQTKEKLSTSEAQRFVEQALRDPFDLWLSSSPKNAQALLEFVIERAEERLKRRKDKEVSRASATRKLRLPGKLADCAGGAVDGAELFIVEGDSAGGSAKQARDRKYQAILPLRGKILNVASASGEKFTANKELSDLMLALGAQGGSKYREEDLRYERIIIMTDADVDGAHIASLLITFFYRTMPDVIRQGHLFLALPPLYRISHGGKSEYARDDAHKDELLATVFKGKKPEIGRFKGLGEMMASQLKETTMDPAKRTLARVTLPRHEESVEELVETLMGRKPELRFRFIQENAEFAAADLDL
;
A
#
# COMPACT_ATOMS: atom_id res chain seq x y z
N MET A 1 -38.59 -43.49 59.49
CA MET A 1 -39.89 -42.90 59.83
C MET A 1 -40.00 -41.73 58.88
N THR A 2 -40.76 -41.68 57.94
CA THR A 2 -42.03 -41.99 57.28
C THR A 2 -41.96 -41.24 55.95
N GLU A 3 -41.92 -41.89 54.82
CA GLU A 3 -43.02 -42.19 53.88
C GLU A 3 -43.95 -41.04 53.57
N GLY A 4 -44.19 -40.84 52.24
CA GLY A 4 -45.35 -40.22 51.67
C GLY A 4 -45.10 -39.68 50.25
N ALA A 5 -45.17 -40.51 49.27
CA ALA A 5 -46.28 -40.72 48.32
C ALA A 5 -46.52 -39.56 47.29
N SER A 6 -46.29 -39.86 45.98
CA SER A 6 -46.82 -39.19 44.81
C SER A 6 -48.35 -39.25 44.71
N PRO A 7 -48.97 -38.39 43.96
CA PRO A 7 -50.02 -38.86 43.05
C PRO A 7 -49.86 -38.39 41.62
N THR A 8 -49.93 -39.33 40.71
CA THR A 8 -50.25 -39.22 39.30
C THR A 8 -51.69 -38.70 39.08
N PHE A 9 -51.87 -37.69 38.21
CA PHE A 9 -53.19 -37.40 37.63
C PHE A 9 -53.09 -37.36 36.08
N SER A 10 -53.79 -38.31 35.47
CA SER A 10 -54.07 -38.35 34.07
C SER A 10 -55.33 -37.53 33.77
N PHE A 11 -55.27 -36.66 32.73
CA PHE A 11 -56.47 -36.13 32.12
C PHE A 11 -56.39 -36.22 30.62
N GLN A 12 -57.29 -37.00 30.05
CA GLN A 12 -57.66 -37.02 28.64
C GLN A 12 -58.53 -35.83 28.31
N GLY A 13 -58.16 -35.04 27.28
CA GLY A 13 -58.97 -33.98 26.73
C GLY A 13 -58.71 -33.88 25.21
N LYS A 14 -59.77 -33.93 24.42
CA LYS A 14 -59.85 -33.94 22.95
C LYS A 14 -59.25 -32.70 22.32
N PRO A 15 -58.73 -32.80 21.04
CA PRO A 15 -58.16 -31.65 20.32
C PRO A 15 -59.26 -30.71 19.82
N GLY A 16 -59.11 -29.40 20.15
CA GLY A 16 -59.84 -28.29 19.57
C GLY A 16 -59.14 -27.72 18.32
N PRO A 17 -59.82 -26.97 17.48
CA PRO A 17 -59.31 -26.53 16.15
C PRO A 17 -58.16 -25.49 16.28
N PRO A 18 -57.33 -25.34 15.23
CA PRO A 18 -56.17 -24.47 15.28
C PRO A 18 -56.56 -23.00 15.32
N TYR A 19 -55.99 -22.28 16.27
CA TYR A 19 -56.12 -20.82 16.41
C TYR A 19 -55.10 -20.15 15.49
N GLU A 20 -55.62 -19.42 14.48
CA GLU A 20 -54.80 -18.50 13.70
C GLU A 20 -54.38 -17.30 14.56
N ALA A 21 -53.12 -17.15 14.77
CA ALA A 21 -52.56 -15.95 15.40
C ALA A 21 -52.44 -14.81 14.37
N PRO A 22 -52.87 -13.58 14.68
CA PRO A 22 -52.69 -12.45 13.77
C PRO A 22 -51.20 -12.11 13.60
N ALA A 23 -50.83 -11.86 12.35
CA ALA A 23 -49.48 -11.39 11.99
C ALA A 23 -49.21 -10.04 12.62
N PHE A 24 -48.28 -9.99 13.58
CA PHE A 24 -47.69 -8.74 14.03
C PHE A 24 -46.62 -8.34 12.98
N GLU A 25 -46.93 -7.34 12.17
CA GLU A 25 -45.95 -6.59 11.40
C GLU A 25 -45.02 -5.86 12.37
N SER A 26 -43.83 -6.37 12.56
CA SER A 26 -42.72 -5.63 13.18
C SER A 26 -42.33 -4.47 12.27
N PRO A 27 -42.23 -3.22 12.74
CA PRO A 27 -41.70 -2.14 11.93
C PRO A 27 -40.22 -2.46 11.63
N ARG A 28 -39.90 -2.59 10.34
CA ARG A 28 -38.50 -2.63 9.88
C ARG A 28 -37.85 -1.32 10.25
N LEU A 29 -36.99 -1.33 11.26
CA LEU A 29 -35.97 -0.30 11.45
C LEU A 29 -35.10 -0.31 10.17
N PRO A 30 -34.78 0.85 9.59
CA PRO A 30 -33.85 0.90 8.49
C PRO A 30 -32.50 0.43 8.99
N LEU A 31 -31.96 -0.63 8.41
CA LEU A 31 -30.58 -1.01 8.53
C LEU A 31 -29.74 0.17 8.06
N MET A 32 -29.18 0.92 9.01
CA MET A 32 -28.08 1.82 8.73
C MET A 32 -26.91 0.94 8.25
N SER A 33 -26.69 0.90 6.95
CA SER A 33 -25.48 0.35 6.38
C SER A 33 -24.33 1.26 6.77
N SER A 34 -23.61 0.89 7.82
CA SER A 34 -22.33 1.46 8.18
C SER A 34 -21.28 0.97 7.19
N SER A 35 -21.21 1.58 6.03
CA SER A 35 -20.13 1.35 5.08
C SER A 35 -19.54 2.68 4.62
N ASP A 36 -19.00 3.43 5.56
CA ASP A 36 -17.99 4.45 5.28
C ASP A 36 -16.63 3.95 5.75
N ASN A 37 -16.21 2.80 5.20
CA ASN A 37 -14.82 2.46 5.12
C ASN A 37 -14.20 3.43 4.11
N THR A 38 -13.48 4.43 4.59
CA THR A 38 -12.58 5.21 3.73
C THR A 38 -11.29 4.43 3.59
N PRO A 39 -11.10 3.67 2.51
CA PRO A 39 -9.77 3.22 2.11
C PRO A 39 -8.94 4.46 1.80
N SER A 40 -7.63 4.35 1.92
CA SER A 40 -6.71 5.38 1.41
C SER A 40 -7.10 5.75 -0.02
N LEU A 41 -6.80 6.98 -0.43
CA LEU A 41 -7.22 7.51 -1.73
C LEU A 41 -6.79 6.64 -2.91
N PHE A 42 -5.79 5.79 -2.75
CA PHE A 42 -5.12 4.99 -3.76
C PHE A 42 -4.63 3.63 -3.25
N GLY A 43 -5.30 2.96 -2.38
CA GLY A 43 -4.80 1.65 -2.00
C GLY A 43 -5.79 0.86 -1.16
N ASP A 44 -5.86 -0.39 -1.45
CA ASP A 44 -6.25 -1.39 -0.51
C ASP A 44 -5.16 -1.42 0.57
N ASP A 45 -5.57 -1.38 1.85
CA ASP A 45 -4.64 -1.36 2.98
C ASP A 45 -3.87 -2.68 3.08
N ASP A 46 -2.77 -2.81 2.34
CA ASP A 46 -1.69 -3.71 2.68
C ASP A 46 -0.71 -2.94 3.58
N ALA A 47 -1.10 -2.74 4.83
CA ALA A 47 -0.24 -2.13 5.83
C ALA A 47 0.85 -3.12 6.25
N LEU A 48 2.02 -3.02 5.63
CA LEU A 48 3.24 -3.60 6.16
C LEU A 48 3.59 -2.89 7.47
N ALA A 49 3.72 -3.64 8.55
CA ALA A 49 4.16 -3.14 9.84
C ALA A 49 5.59 -2.55 9.72
N PRO A 50 5.91 -1.45 10.41
CA PRO A 50 7.23 -0.84 10.33
C PRO A 50 8.30 -1.76 10.94
N VAL A 51 9.38 -1.96 10.22
CA VAL A 51 10.60 -2.62 10.70
C VAL A 51 11.25 -1.70 11.74
N PRO A 52 11.62 -2.16 12.94
CA PRO A 52 12.30 -1.34 13.92
C PRO A 52 13.71 -0.99 13.43
N ALA A 53 14.04 0.31 13.50
CA ALA A 53 15.35 0.86 13.19
C ALA A 53 16.44 0.27 14.10
N ALA A 54 17.53 -0.18 13.49
CA ALA A 54 18.73 -0.61 14.21
C ALA A 54 19.43 0.59 14.90
N PRO A 55 20.11 0.37 16.04
CA PRO A 55 20.79 1.43 16.76
C PRO A 55 22.02 1.93 16.01
N LEU A 56 22.13 3.26 15.91
CA LEU A 56 23.29 3.97 15.36
C LEU A 56 24.52 3.76 16.26
N LEU A 57 25.55 3.16 15.71
CA LEU A 57 26.88 3.19 16.27
C LEU A 57 27.54 4.53 15.94
N SER A 58 27.89 5.28 16.97
CA SER A 58 28.66 6.50 16.91
C SER A 58 30.15 6.23 16.63
N GLY A 59 30.71 7.01 15.71
CA GLY A 59 32.14 7.24 15.64
C GLY A 59 32.81 6.81 14.33
N VAL A 60 32.81 7.68 13.31
CA VAL A 60 33.89 7.73 12.29
C VAL A 60 34.13 9.19 11.93
N GLU A 61 35.39 9.61 12.05
CA GLU A 61 35.89 10.93 11.65
C GLU A 61 35.82 11.18 10.15
N PRO A 62 35.72 12.43 9.68
CA PRO A 62 35.53 12.76 8.29
C PRO A 62 36.81 12.53 7.45
N ARG A 63 36.70 11.67 6.46
CA ARG A 63 37.73 11.44 5.45
C ARG A 63 37.60 12.50 4.36
N VAL A 64 38.67 13.29 4.16
CA VAL A 64 38.77 14.29 3.09
C VAL A 64 38.81 13.62 1.72
N GLU A 65 37.88 13.99 0.83
CA GLU A 65 37.87 13.57 -0.56
C GLU A 65 38.91 14.34 -1.39
N PRO A 66 39.59 13.67 -2.34
CA PRO A 66 40.50 14.33 -3.28
C PRO A 66 39.72 14.97 -4.44
N THR A 67 40.06 16.20 -4.75
CA THR A 67 39.56 17.01 -5.86
C THR A 67 39.69 16.32 -7.22
N PRO A 68 38.68 16.39 -8.11
CA PRO A 68 38.75 15.80 -9.43
C PRO A 68 39.69 16.56 -10.37
N ARG A 69 40.52 15.84 -11.10
CA ARG A 69 41.39 16.37 -12.16
C ARG A 69 40.53 16.80 -13.38
N PRO A 70 40.94 17.86 -14.09
CA PRO A 70 40.24 18.34 -15.26
C PRO A 70 40.37 17.36 -16.46
N ILE A 71 39.25 17.17 -17.14
CA ILE A 71 39.13 16.33 -18.35
C ILE A 71 39.72 17.10 -19.54
N PRO A 72 40.58 16.48 -20.39
CA PRO A 72 41.10 17.12 -21.60
C PRO A 72 39.99 17.30 -22.67
N PRO A 73 40.07 18.32 -23.54
CA PRO A 73 39.08 18.59 -24.55
C PRO A 73 39.10 17.55 -25.71
N PRO A 74 37.97 17.30 -26.36
CA PRO A 74 37.86 16.32 -27.45
C PRO A 74 38.57 16.82 -28.69
N PRO A 75 39.08 15.92 -29.56
CA PRO A 75 39.75 16.26 -30.81
C PRO A 75 38.76 16.76 -31.87
N PRO A 76 39.20 17.57 -32.85
CA PRO A 76 38.32 18.19 -33.82
C PRO A 76 37.73 17.19 -34.82
N SER A 77 36.46 17.43 -35.18
CA SER A 77 35.67 16.63 -36.10
C SER A 77 36.23 16.62 -37.54
N SER A 78 36.48 15.42 -38.07
CA SER A 78 36.77 15.17 -39.48
C SER A 78 35.45 15.13 -40.31
N LYS A 79 35.54 15.68 -41.54
CA LYS A 79 34.47 15.78 -42.54
C LYS A 79 33.86 14.41 -42.93
N PRO A 80 32.58 14.37 -43.32
CA PRO A 80 31.91 13.10 -43.68
C PRO A 80 32.37 12.58 -45.05
N ALA A 81 32.64 11.28 -45.10
CA ALA A 81 32.86 10.52 -46.31
C ALA A 81 31.51 10.01 -46.88
N PRO A 82 31.40 9.72 -48.19
CA PRO A 82 30.15 9.44 -48.85
C PRO A 82 29.53 8.10 -48.48
N ALA A 83 28.20 8.05 -48.46
CA ALA A 83 27.37 6.92 -48.10
C ALA A 83 27.67 5.63 -48.86
N ALA A 84 28.05 4.59 -48.16
CA ALA A 84 28.11 3.22 -48.67
C ALA A 84 26.71 2.59 -48.56
N LYS A 85 26.31 1.87 -49.59
CA LYS A 85 25.06 1.11 -49.69
C LYS A 85 24.93 0.07 -48.57
N ALA A 86 23.75 0.01 -47.96
CA ALA A 86 23.42 -0.95 -46.92
C ALA A 86 23.59 -2.42 -47.41
N PRO A 87 24.19 -3.31 -46.61
CA PRO A 87 24.13 -4.74 -46.85
C PRO A 87 22.83 -5.32 -46.35
N SER A 88 22.21 -6.18 -47.14
CA SER A 88 21.05 -6.97 -46.80
C SER A 88 21.39 -7.95 -45.67
N SER A 89 20.69 -7.83 -44.51
CA SER A 89 20.87 -8.71 -43.37
C SER A 89 20.13 -10.04 -43.57
N SER A 90 20.86 -11.11 -43.67
CA SER A 90 20.41 -12.44 -43.31
C SER A 90 21.21 -12.89 -42.09
N GLY A 91 20.76 -12.45 -40.90
CA GLY A 91 21.29 -12.90 -39.62
C GLY A 91 20.55 -14.16 -39.15
N ALA A 92 21.29 -15.08 -38.58
CA ALA A 92 20.76 -16.29 -37.94
C ALA A 92 19.92 -15.94 -36.73
N PRO A 93 18.92 -16.75 -36.35
CA PRO A 93 18.10 -16.47 -35.14
C PRO A 93 19.01 -16.55 -33.90
N GLY A 94 19.15 -15.38 -33.20
CA GLY A 94 19.88 -15.30 -31.92
C GLY A 94 20.98 -14.24 -31.81
N GLU A 95 21.32 -13.50 -32.86
CA GLU A 95 22.27 -12.38 -32.76
C GLU A 95 21.56 -11.08 -32.44
N TYR A 96 21.75 -10.60 -31.20
CA TYR A 96 21.30 -9.26 -30.78
C TYR A 96 22.19 -8.19 -31.40
N SER A 97 21.60 -7.35 -32.24
CA SER A 97 22.30 -6.31 -33.00
C SER A 97 21.76 -4.92 -32.71
N ALA A 98 22.43 -3.87 -33.15
CA ALA A 98 21.94 -2.51 -33.03
C ALA A 98 20.59 -2.29 -33.76
N ALA A 99 20.22 -3.15 -34.71
CA ALA A 99 18.93 -3.11 -35.40
C ALA A 99 17.78 -3.61 -34.53
N ASP A 100 18.07 -4.36 -33.50
CA ASP A 100 17.09 -4.87 -32.54
C ASP A 100 16.77 -3.85 -31.40
N ILE A 101 17.48 -2.72 -31.37
CA ILE A 101 17.24 -1.62 -30.45
C ILE A 101 16.16 -0.73 -31.03
N GLU A 102 14.94 -0.88 -30.53
CA GLU A 102 13.82 0.01 -30.87
C GLU A 102 13.89 1.30 -30.02
N VAL A 103 13.95 2.45 -30.68
CA VAL A 103 13.88 3.76 -30.02
C VAL A 103 12.45 4.28 -30.15
N LEU A 104 11.76 4.42 -29.03
CA LEU A 104 10.41 4.98 -28.97
C LEU A 104 10.49 6.49 -28.80
N GLU A 105 9.80 7.24 -29.65
CA GLU A 105 9.75 8.70 -29.62
C GLU A 105 8.39 9.22 -29.12
N GLY A 106 8.38 10.45 -28.60
CA GLY A 106 7.18 11.14 -28.18
C GLY A 106 6.43 10.47 -27.05
N LEU A 107 5.17 10.10 -27.25
CA LEU A 107 4.30 9.47 -26.25
C LEU A 107 4.13 7.94 -26.47
N GLU A 108 4.79 7.35 -27.45
CA GLU A 108 4.75 5.90 -27.68
C GLU A 108 5.27 5.09 -26.49
N PRO A 109 6.35 5.48 -25.77
CA PRO A 109 6.79 4.79 -24.57
C PRO A 109 5.69 4.67 -23.52
N VAL A 110 4.85 5.70 -23.36
CA VAL A 110 3.73 5.71 -22.42
C VAL A 110 2.68 4.67 -22.80
N ARG A 111 2.32 4.58 -24.07
CA ARG A 111 1.33 3.62 -24.55
C ARG A 111 1.84 2.17 -24.52
N LYS A 112 3.10 1.94 -24.82
CA LYS A 112 3.72 0.60 -24.76
C LYS A 112 3.98 0.11 -23.33
N ARG A 113 4.24 1.03 -22.38
CA ARG A 113 4.59 0.71 -20.98
C ARG A 113 3.82 1.61 -20.00
N PRO A 114 2.48 1.58 -19.97
CA PRO A 114 1.68 2.45 -19.10
C PRO A 114 2.00 2.24 -17.61
N GLY A 115 2.34 1.01 -17.20
CA GLY A 115 2.71 0.69 -15.83
C GLY A 115 3.86 1.52 -15.26
N MET A 116 4.79 2.01 -16.10
CA MET A 116 5.89 2.89 -15.66
C MET A 116 5.41 4.28 -15.24
N TYR A 117 4.24 4.73 -15.71
CA TYR A 117 3.71 6.08 -15.52
C TYR A 117 2.51 6.13 -14.57
N ILE A 118 1.65 5.12 -14.60
CA ILE A 118 0.41 5.05 -13.82
C ILE A 118 0.26 3.78 -12.97
N GLY A 119 1.31 2.97 -12.87
CA GLY A 119 1.38 1.79 -12.00
C GLY A 119 0.74 0.51 -12.57
N GLY A 120 0.06 0.57 -13.72
CA GLY A 120 -0.61 -0.59 -14.31
C GLY A 120 -1.56 -0.20 -15.45
N THR A 121 -2.53 -1.09 -15.76
CA THR A 121 -3.62 -0.86 -16.71
C THR A 121 -4.98 -1.28 -16.15
N ASP A 122 -5.05 -1.58 -14.86
CA ASP A 122 -6.24 -1.97 -14.14
C ASP A 122 -7.16 -0.77 -13.78
N GLU A 123 -8.24 -1.02 -13.09
CA GLU A 123 -9.16 0.02 -12.61
C GLU A 123 -8.47 1.07 -11.75
N ARG A 124 -7.45 0.69 -10.96
CA ARG A 124 -6.68 1.61 -10.11
C ARG A 124 -5.88 2.59 -10.96
N ALA A 125 -5.18 2.06 -11.97
CA ALA A 125 -4.43 2.85 -12.93
C ALA A 125 -5.32 3.79 -13.76
N LEU A 126 -6.51 3.32 -14.14
CA LEU A 126 -7.51 4.16 -14.80
C LEU A 126 -7.88 5.40 -13.97
N HIS A 127 -8.16 5.21 -12.67
CA HIS A 127 -8.49 6.33 -11.78
C HIS A 127 -7.29 7.25 -11.52
N HIS A 128 -6.06 6.77 -11.74
CA HIS A 128 -4.87 7.63 -11.65
C HIS A 128 -4.85 8.71 -12.72
N LEU A 129 -5.41 8.45 -13.91
CA LEU A 129 -5.59 9.52 -14.94
C LEU A 129 -6.43 10.67 -14.42
N PHE A 130 -7.51 10.38 -13.69
CA PHE A 130 -8.32 11.42 -13.04
C PHE A 130 -7.51 12.20 -12.00
N ALA A 131 -6.72 11.48 -11.17
CA ALA A 131 -5.88 12.14 -10.18
C ALA A 131 -4.93 13.16 -10.80
N GLU A 132 -4.25 12.82 -11.90
CA GLU A 132 -3.32 13.70 -12.59
C GLU A 132 -3.99 14.98 -13.11
N VAL A 133 -5.23 14.88 -13.65
CA VAL A 133 -5.98 16.04 -14.12
C VAL A 133 -6.49 16.90 -12.97
N LEU A 134 -7.03 16.25 -11.93
CA LEU A 134 -7.52 16.95 -10.74
C LEU A 134 -6.38 17.65 -9.98
N ASP A 135 -5.21 17.01 -9.89
CA ASP A 135 -4.03 17.60 -9.24
C ASP A 135 -3.53 18.85 -9.96
N ASN A 136 -3.65 18.92 -11.28
CA ASN A 136 -3.32 20.13 -12.03
C ASN A 136 -4.26 21.30 -11.67
N SER A 137 -5.57 21.03 -11.51
CA SER A 137 -6.54 22.04 -11.08
C SER A 137 -6.33 22.42 -9.59
N MET A 138 -5.95 21.45 -8.74
CA MET A 138 -5.59 21.71 -7.34
C MET A 138 -4.33 22.57 -7.21
N ASP A 139 -3.33 22.38 -8.09
CA ASP A 139 -2.13 23.23 -8.10
C ASP A 139 -2.47 24.70 -8.41
N GLU A 140 -3.46 24.98 -9.30
CA GLU A 140 -3.99 26.34 -9.50
C GLU A 140 -4.70 26.88 -8.24
N ALA A 141 -5.39 26.01 -7.50
CA ALA A 141 -6.04 26.41 -6.24
C ALA A 141 -4.99 26.69 -5.15
N VAL A 142 -3.98 25.83 -4.99
CA VAL A 142 -2.88 26.00 -4.04
C VAL A 142 -2.08 27.27 -4.34
N ALA A 143 -1.88 27.59 -5.61
CA ALA A 143 -1.26 28.82 -6.05
C ALA A 143 -2.16 30.07 -5.88
N GLY A 144 -3.41 29.90 -5.41
CA GLY A 144 -4.35 30.99 -5.12
C GLY A 144 -5.10 31.54 -6.32
N PHE A 145 -5.01 30.90 -7.49
CA PHE A 145 -5.64 31.38 -8.73
C PHE A 145 -7.00 30.74 -8.99
N ALA A 146 -7.23 29.49 -8.58
CA ALA A 146 -8.52 28.82 -8.69
C ALA A 146 -9.23 28.78 -7.34
N LYS A 147 -10.57 28.89 -7.38
CA LYS A 147 -11.46 28.75 -6.20
C LYS A 147 -12.49 27.67 -6.39
N THR A 148 -12.84 27.36 -7.64
CA THR A 148 -13.86 26.38 -7.99
C THR A 148 -13.31 25.38 -8.98
N ILE A 149 -13.51 24.12 -8.68
CA ILE A 149 -13.19 22.99 -9.58
C ILE A 149 -14.51 22.24 -9.84
N GLU A 150 -14.81 21.97 -11.10
CA GLU A 150 -15.98 21.19 -11.50
C GLU A 150 -15.51 19.83 -12.04
N VAL A 151 -16.05 18.75 -11.49
CA VAL A 151 -15.77 17.37 -11.93
C VAL A 151 -17.07 16.78 -12.46
N LYS A 152 -17.04 16.29 -13.71
CA LYS A 152 -18.23 15.73 -14.34
C LYS A 152 -17.92 14.44 -15.08
N LEU A 153 -18.72 13.39 -14.79
CA LEU A 153 -18.72 12.12 -15.55
C LEU A 153 -19.98 12.05 -16.41
N ASP A 154 -19.78 12.04 -17.72
CA ASP A 154 -20.87 11.98 -18.71
C ASP A 154 -21.36 10.54 -18.96
N ALA A 155 -22.56 10.39 -19.51
CA ALA A 155 -23.16 9.10 -19.88
C ALA A 155 -22.29 8.28 -20.85
N ASP A 156 -21.57 8.95 -21.76
CA ASP A 156 -20.70 8.35 -22.78
C ASP A 156 -19.30 7.95 -22.24
N GLY A 157 -19.06 8.14 -20.92
CA GLY A 157 -17.83 7.78 -20.25
C GLY A 157 -16.73 8.82 -20.31
N PHE A 158 -17.00 10.00 -20.87
CA PHE A 158 -16.08 11.12 -20.75
C PHE A 158 -16.07 11.66 -19.32
N LEU A 159 -14.87 11.89 -18.81
CA LEU A 159 -14.63 12.58 -17.56
C LEU A 159 -14.05 13.96 -17.82
N SER A 160 -14.64 14.98 -17.24
CA SER A 160 -14.15 16.35 -17.35
C SER A 160 -13.80 16.94 -15.99
N VAL A 161 -12.69 17.64 -15.94
CA VAL A 161 -12.26 18.46 -14.80
C VAL A 161 -12.05 19.89 -15.32
N LYS A 162 -12.71 20.85 -14.69
CA LYS A 162 -12.64 22.26 -15.04
C LYS A 162 -12.30 23.09 -13.81
N ASP A 163 -11.35 24.00 -13.92
CA ASP A 163 -11.02 25.00 -12.91
C ASP A 163 -11.32 26.43 -13.41
N ASP A 164 -11.36 27.35 -12.47
CA ASP A 164 -11.47 28.80 -12.72
C ASP A 164 -10.14 29.55 -12.54
N GLY A 165 -9.00 28.83 -12.72
CA GLY A 165 -7.65 29.35 -12.58
C GLY A 165 -7.19 30.27 -13.71
N ARG A 166 -5.87 30.37 -13.90
CA ARG A 166 -5.26 31.24 -14.93
C ARG A 166 -5.48 30.77 -16.37
N GLY A 167 -5.80 29.51 -16.57
CA GLY A 167 -5.79 28.84 -17.85
C GLY A 167 -4.39 28.45 -18.32
N MET A 168 -4.26 27.29 -18.95
CA MET A 168 -2.98 26.87 -19.55
C MET A 168 -2.49 27.89 -20.57
N PRO A 169 -1.16 28.09 -20.70
CA PRO A 169 -0.63 29.01 -21.71
C PRO A 169 -0.93 28.49 -23.13
N VAL A 170 -1.40 29.37 -23.99
CA VAL A 170 -1.78 29.07 -25.38
C VAL A 170 -0.83 29.71 -26.42
N ASP A 171 0.11 30.50 -25.94
CA ASP A 171 1.10 31.21 -26.77
C ASP A 171 2.00 30.21 -27.53
N PRO A 172 2.62 30.64 -28.66
CA PRO A 172 3.63 29.82 -29.33
C PRO A 172 4.81 29.48 -28.40
N HIS A 173 5.20 28.22 -28.36
CA HIS A 173 6.27 27.77 -27.48
C HIS A 173 7.65 28.10 -28.06
N PRO A 174 8.55 28.82 -27.33
CA PRO A 174 9.81 29.32 -27.87
C PRO A 174 10.78 28.24 -28.39
N LYS A 175 10.75 27.02 -27.83
CA LYS A 175 11.62 25.90 -28.24
C LYS A 175 10.98 24.96 -29.26
N TYR A 176 9.70 25.11 -29.56
CA TYR A 176 8.97 24.23 -30.48
C TYR A 176 8.22 25.07 -31.51
N PRO A 177 8.89 25.49 -32.60
CA PRO A 177 8.29 26.31 -33.64
C PRO A 177 7.03 25.66 -34.21
N GLY A 178 5.96 26.46 -34.34
CA GLY A 178 4.68 26.00 -34.88
C GLY A 178 3.76 25.31 -33.90
N LYS A 179 4.19 25.10 -32.63
CA LYS A 179 3.37 24.50 -31.57
C LYS A 179 3.04 25.51 -30.48
N SER A 180 1.79 25.49 -30.01
CA SER A 180 1.40 26.22 -28.80
C SER A 180 2.00 25.62 -27.55
N ALA A 181 2.13 26.38 -26.47
CA ALA A 181 2.55 25.87 -25.17
C ALA A 181 1.60 24.77 -24.69
N LEU A 182 0.28 24.90 -24.91
CA LEU A 182 -0.72 23.88 -24.65
C LEU A 182 -0.37 22.56 -25.36
N GLU A 183 -0.10 22.62 -26.68
CA GLU A 183 0.25 21.40 -27.43
C GLU A 183 1.51 20.74 -26.89
N VAL A 184 2.52 21.53 -26.54
CA VAL A 184 3.77 21.01 -25.96
C VAL A 184 3.50 20.33 -24.62
N ILE A 185 2.71 20.93 -23.72
CA ILE A 185 2.32 20.32 -22.42
C ILE A 185 1.60 18.99 -22.64
N MET A 186 0.75 18.90 -23.65
CA MET A 186 -0.05 17.71 -23.92
C MET A 186 0.70 16.61 -24.71
N THR A 187 1.77 16.94 -25.44
CA THR A 187 2.42 15.99 -26.36
C THR A 187 3.89 15.70 -26.07
N VAL A 188 4.52 16.44 -25.15
CA VAL A 188 5.93 16.28 -24.82
C VAL A 188 6.07 15.89 -23.34
N LEU A 189 6.77 14.80 -23.07
CA LEU A 189 7.12 14.40 -21.71
C LEU A 189 8.08 15.41 -21.08
N HIS A 190 7.98 15.58 -19.77
CA HIS A 190 8.79 16.52 -19.02
C HIS A 190 8.65 17.98 -19.48
N ALA A 191 7.47 18.34 -19.98
CA ALA A 191 7.11 19.70 -20.33
C ALA A 191 6.13 20.28 -19.29
N GLY A 192 6.48 21.39 -18.66
CA GLY A 192 5.59 22.03 -17.68
C GLY A 192 6.22 23.23 -16.97
N GLY A 193 5.38 24.11 -16.44
CA GLY A 193 5.79 25.32 -15.71
C GLY A 193 6.20 25.11 -14.27
N LYS A 194 6.22 23.85 -13.78
CA LYS A 194 6.46 23.51 -12.37
C LYS A 194 7.94 23.27 -12.03
N PHE A 195 8.82 23.09 -13.02
CA PHE A 195 10.24 22.80 -12.82
C PHE A 195 11.08 23.97 -12.27
N THR A 196 10.67 25.21 -12.52
CA THR A 196 11.49 26.37 -12.16
C THR A 196 11.06 27.04 -10.86
N GLY A 197 10.01 26.57 -10.21
CA GLY A 197 9.45 27.21 -9.01
C GLY A 197 8.88 28.62 -9.20
N LYS A 198 8.95 29.18 -10.42
CA LYS A 198 8.50 30.56 -10.70
C LYS A 198 6.98 30.69 -10.78
N ALA A 199 6.30 29.67 -11.31
CA ALA A 199 4.84 29.69 -11.51
C ALA A 199 4.08 29.04 -10.35
N TYR A 200 4.71 28.11 -9.65
CA TYR A 200 4.16 27.39 -8.50
C TYR A 200 5.26 27.20 -7.44
N GLU A 201 5.03 27.66 -6.24
CA GLU A 201 5.98 27.47 -5.12
C GLU A 201 5.91 26.06 -4.55
N THR A 202 4.69 25.52 -4.46
CA THR A 202 4.40 24.16 -4.01
C THR A 202 3.43 23.53 -5.00
N SER A 203 3.69 22.32 -5.47
CA SER A 203 2.82 21.61 -6.40
C SER A 203 2.85 20.11 -6.14
N GLY A 204 1.74 19.42 -6.42
CA GLY A 204 1.65 17.96 -6.40
C GLY A 204 2.30 17.32 -7.63
N GLY A 205 2.24 17.99 -8.78
CA GLY A 205 2.78 17.54 -10.05
C GLY A 205 4.23 17.94 -10.25
N LEU A 206 5.20 17.07 -9.94
CA LEU A 206 6.64 17.40 -10.01
C LEU A 206 7.32 16.97 -11.31
N HIS A 207 6.80 15.98 -12.01
CA HIS A 207 7.51 15.31 -13.11
C HIS A 207 7.19 15.92 -14.49
N GLY A 208 6.15 16.76 -14.60
CA GLY A 208 5.73 17.37 -15.87
C GLY A 208 5.27 16.37 -16.93
N VAL A 209 4.71 15.23 -16.48
CA VAL A 209 4.26 14.16 -17.38
C VAL A 209 2.76 13.88 -17.30
N GLY A 210 2.06 14.28 -16.22
CA GLY A 210 0.67 13.88 -15.97
C GLY A 210 -0.27 14.22 -17.13
N ALA A 211 -0.27 15.45 -17.63
CA ALA A 211 -1.14 15.85 -18.74
C ALA A 211 -0.84 15.08 -20.04
N SER A 212 0.43 14.88 -20.37
CA SER A 212 0.84 14.14 -21.57
C SER A 212 0.56 12.63 -21.42
N VAL A 213 0.66 12.07 -20.23
CA VAL A 213 0.28 10.67 -19.94
C VAL A 213 -1.22 10.47 -20.09
N VAL A 214 -2.06 11.38 -19.55
CA VAL A 214 -3.52 11.33 -19.76
C VAL A 214 -3.85 11.37 -21.25
N ASN A 215 -3.20 12.25 -22.01
CA ASN A 215 -3.38 12.35 -23.46
C ASN A 215 -2.96 11.05 -24.17
N ALA A 216 -1.81 10.49 -23.84
CA ALA A 216 -1.31 9.26 -24.44
C ALA A 216 -2.23 8.04 -24.21
N LEU A 217 -2.85 7.95 -23.03
CA LEU A 217 -3.66 6.82 -22.60
C LEU A 217 -5.17 7.04 -22.76
N SER A 218 -5.57 8.10 -23.47
CA SER A 218 -6.97 8.39 -23.79
C SER A 218 -7.25 8.22 -25.28
N GLU A 219 -8.41 7.65 -25.58
CA GLU A 219 -8.95 7.60 -26.95
C GLU A 219 -9.12 9.01 -27.51
N ARG A 220 -9.64 9.91 -26.66
CA ARG A 220 -9.87 11.30 -27.01
C ARG A 220 -9.68 12.22 -25.81
N VAL A 221 -9.04 13.36 -26.03
CA VAL A 221 -8.88 14.45 -25.06
C VAL A 221 -9.27 15.77 -25.72
N GLU A 222 -10.09 16.54 -25.04
CA GLU A 222 -10.52 17.89 -25.43
C GLU A 222 -10.06 18.86 -24.34
N VAL A 223 -9.21 19.81 -24.70
CA VAL A 223 -8.74 20.82 -23.76
C VAL A 223 -9.31 22.17 -24.17
N THR A 224 -10.15 22.73 -23.30
CA THR A 224 -10.69 24.09 -23.47
C THR A 224 -9.98 25.02 -22.49
N VAL A 225 -9.45 26.10 -22.99
CA VAL A 225 -8.75 27.10 -22.18
C VAL A 225 -9.43 28.47 -22.35
N TRP A 226 -9.79 29.08 -21.24
CA TRP A 226 -10.31 30.44 -21.16
C TRP A 226 -9.20 31.36 -20.63
N ARG A 227 -8.58 32.10 -21.52
CA ARG A 227 -7.45 32.96 -21.20
C ARG A 227 -7.41 34.19 -22.10
N ASP A 228 -6.94 35.31 -21.58
CA ASP A 228 -6.71 36.58 -22.29
C ASP A 228 -7.95 37.12 -23.03
N GLY A 229 -9.16 36.80 -22.47
CA GLY A 229 -10.43 37.26 -23.05
C GLY A 229 -10.99 36.37 -24.16
N PHE A 230 -10.37 35.22 -24.41
CA PHE A 230 -10.79 34.29 -25.46
C PHE A 230 -10.95 32.88 -24.95
N GLU A 231 -11.77 32.12 -25.66
CA GLU A 231 -11.89 30.65 -25.50
C GLU A 231 -11.07 29.97 -26.61
N HIS A 232 -10.24 29.04 -26.20
CA HIS A 232 -9.40 28.22 -27.07
C HIS A 232 -9.74 26.75 -26.88
N LEU A 233 -9.74 25.97 -27.96
CA LEU A 233 -9.98 24.55 -27.97
C LEU A 233 -8.88 23.83 -28.75
N GLN A 234 -8.35 22.76 -28.19
CA GLN A 234 -7.52 21.81 -28.92
C GLN A 234 -7.95 20.39 -28.59
N VAL A 235 -8.01 19.52 -29.61
CA VAL A 235 -8.46 18.15 -29.51
C VAL A 235 -7.32 17.22 -29.86
N PHE A 236 -7.20 16.14 -29.07
CA PHE A 236 -6.17 15.12 -29.22
C PHE A 236 -6.82 13.74 -29.26
N ALA A 237 -6.14 12.79 -29.89
CA ALA A 237 -6.48 11.38 -29.87
C ALA A 237 -5.20 10.54 -29.69
N ARG A 238 -5.20 9.68 -28.69
CA ARG A 238 -4.08 8.73 -28.44
C ARG A 238 -2.72 9.41 -28.44
N GLY A 239 -2.61 10.57 -27.78
CA GLY A 239 -1.38 11.33 -27.65
C GLY A 239 -1.06 12.27 -28.83
N LYS A 240 -1.85 12.28 -29.90
CA LYS A 240 -1.60 13.10 -31.10
C LYS A 240 -2.62 14.21 -31.23
N PRO A 241 -2.22 15.46 -31.62
CA PRO A 241 -3.18 16.52 -31.89
C PRO A 241 -3.97 16.20 -33.17
N LEU A 242 -5.27 16.40 -33.14
CA LEU A 242 -6.13 16.27 -34.32
C LEU A 242 -6.13 17.52 -35.20
N GLY A 243 -5.57 18.60 -34.73
CA GLY A 243 -5.43 19.89 -35.41
C GLY A 243 -4.73 20.89 -34.52
N PRO A 244 -4.41 22.07 -35.07
CA PRO A 244 -3.87 23.17 -34.28
C PRO A 244 -4.89 23.68 -33.27
N ILE A 245 -4.40 24.42 -32.27
CA ILE A 245 -5.27 25.11 -31.33
C ILE A 245 -6.18 26.09 -32.05
N GLN A 246 -7.46 26.08 -31.72
CA GLN A 246 -8.51 26.93 -32.33
C GLN A 246 -8.94 27.98 -31.32
N GLN A 247 -8.95 29.24 -31.73
CA GLN A 247 -9.61 30.30 -30.99
C GLN A 247 -11.10 30.28 -31.34
N VAL A 248 -11.94 29.88 -30.39
CA VAL A 248 -13.39 29.66 -30.60
C VAL A 248 -14.14 30.99 -30.61
N GLY A 249 -13.80 31.91 -29.70
CA GLY A 249 -14.46 33.22 -29.60
C GLY A 249 -14.10 33.96 -28.32
N PRO A 250 -14.63 35.19 -28.14
CA PRO A 250 -14.41 35.99 -26.94
C PRO A 250 -15.12 35.38 -25.74
N SER A 251 -14.47 35.37 -24.57
CA SER A 251 -15.01 34.81 -23.34
C SER A 251 -14.59 35.62 -22.12
N LYS A 252 -15.53 35.81 -21.18
CA LYS A 252 -15.26 36.40 -19.86
C LYS A 252 -14.83 35.37 -18.83
N LYS A 253 -14.91 34.08 -19.17
CA LYS A 253 -14.46 32.97 -18.28
C LYS A 253 -12.95 32.99 -18.18
N LYS A 254 -12.45 32.30 -17.16
CA LYS A 254 -11.04 31.98 -16.94
C LYS A 254 -10.91 30.50 -16.56
N GLY A 255 -9.75 29.93 -16.79
CA GLY A 255 -9.43 28.57 -16.33
C GLY A 255 -9.19 27.59 -17.46
N THR A 256 -9.11 26.34 -17.09
CA THR A 256 -8.91 25.22 -18.01
C THR A 256 -9.98 24.16 -17.78
N MET A 257 -10.41 23.50 -18.84
CA MET A 257 -11.18 22.26 -18.79
C MET A 257 -10.45 21.19 -19.60
N VAL A 258 -10.18 20.08 -18.95
CA VAL A 258 -9.70 18.85 -19.60
C VAL A 258 -10.82 17.84 -19.57
N ARG A 259 -11.31 17.45 -20.74
CA ARG A 259 -12.34 16.42 -20.93
C ARG A 259 -11.72 15.25 -21.68
N PHE A 260 -11.76 14.05 -21.13
CA PHE A 260 -11.06 12.90 -21.72
C PHE A 260 -11.85 11.62 -21.55
N LYS A 261 -11.63 10.70 -22.48
CA LYS A 261 -12.13 9.32 -22.45
C LYS A 261 -10.93 8.37 -22.52
N PRO A 262 -10.73 7.51 -21.53
CA PRO A 262 -9.66 6.51 -21.55
C PRO A 262 -9.73 5.62 -22.79
N ASP A 263 -8.60 5.08 -23.22
CA ASP A 263 -8.49 4.23 -24.40
C ASP A 263 -8.71 2.76 -24.01
N ASP A 264 -9.78 2.16 -24.54
CA ASP A 264 -10.14 0.76 -24.28
C ASP A 264 -9.05 -0.22 -24.77
N GLU A 265 -8.22 0.17 -25.75
CA GLU A 265 -7.05 -0.61 -26.17
C GLU A 265 -5.98 -0.78 -25.06
N ILE A 266 -5.95 0.14 -24.10
CA ILE A 266 -4.97 0.15 -23.00
C ILE A 266 -5.56 -0.49 -21.74
N PHE A 267 -6.81 -0.13 -21.40
CA PHE A 267 -7.43 -0.53 -20.14
C PHE A 267 -8.34 -1.76 -20.27
N GLY A 268 -8.58 -2.22 -21.51
CA GLY A 268 -9.47 -3.33 -21.81
C GLY A 268 -10.95 -2.93 -21.87
N ASP A 269 -11.69 -3.68 -22.70
CA ASP A 269 -13.13 -3.48 -22.86
C ASP A 269 -13.85 -3.69 -21.52
N GLY A 270 -14.68 -2.73 -21.14
CA GLY A 270 -15.47 -2.80 -19.90
C GLY A 270 -14.80 -2.22 -18.64
N THR A 271 -13.56 -1.81 -18.69
CA THR A 271 -12.92 -1.07 -17.61
C THR A 271 -13.42 0.37 -17.62
N ASN A 272 -14.20 0.75 -16.60
CA ASN A 272 -14.88 2.04 -16.54
C ASN A 272 -14.54 2.78 -15.24
N PHE A 273 -14.65 4.10 -15.27
CA PHE A 273 -14.62 4.90 -14.06
C PHE A 273 -15.73 4.47 -13.10
N LYS A 274 -15.37 4.32 -11.83
CA LYS A 274 -16.33 4.05 -10.74
C LYS A 274 -16.75 5.39 -10.11
N PRO A 275 -18.04 5.78 -10.21
CA PRO A 275 -18.50 7.05 -9.66
C PRO A 275 -18.17 7.24 -8.17
N ALA A 276 -18.37 6.21 -7.35
CA ALA A 276 -18.03 6.25 -5.92
C ALA A 276 -16.56 6.55 -5.66
N ARG A 277 -15.66 6.03 -6.47
CA ARG A 277 -14.22 6.28 -6.33
C ARG A 277 -13.87 7.71 -6.74
N LEU A 278 -14.36 8.17 -7.88
CA LEU A 278 -14.19 9.56 -8.33
C LEU A 278 -14.75 10.55 -7.30
N TYR A 279 -15.94 10.27 -6.77
CA TYR A 279 -16.59 11.06 -5.74
C TYR A 279 -15.72 11.20 -4.48
N ARG A 280 -15.20 10.06 -3.96
CA ARG A 280 -14.30 10.07 -2.81
C ARG A 280 -13.01 10.83 -3.08
N MET A 281 -12.41 10.66 -4.27
CA MET A 281 -11.20 11.36 -4.66
C MET A 281 -11.43 12.88 -4.75
N ALA A 282 -12.52 13.32 -5.38
CA ALA A 282 -12.88 14.73 -5.45
C ALA A 282 -13.13 15.34 -4.07
N ARG A 283 -13.89 14.63 -3.22
CA ARG A 283 -14.16 15.07 -1.84
C ARG A 283 -12.89 15.21 -1.02
N SER A 284 -11.94 14.28 -1.16
CA SER A 284 -10.69 14.33 -0.43
C SER A 284 -9.83 15.54 -0.80
N LYS A 285 -9.79 15.93 -2.06
CA LYS A 285 -9.06 17.12 -2.50
C LYS A 285 -9.65 18.41 -1.92
N ALA A 286 -10.97 18.47 -1.70
CA ALA A 286 -11.63 19.65 -1.15
C ALA A 286 -11.24 19.94 0.32
N TYR A 287 -11.02 18.92 1.15
CA TYR A 287 -10.56 19.16 2.54
C TYR A 287 -9.05 19.33 2.67
N LEU A 288 -8.26 18.93 1.64
CA LEU A 288 -6.82 19.10 1.65
C LEU A 288 -6.34 20.53 1.38
N PHE A 289 -7.24 21.36 0.85
CA PHE A 289 -6.90 22.76 0.62
C PHE A 289 -8.10 23.66 0.97
N ARG A 290 -7.95 24.45 2.05
CA ARG A 290 -8.97 25.35 2.55
C ARG A 290 -9.40 26.36 1.50
N GLY A 291 -10.70 26.57 1.35
CA GLY A 291 -11.24 27.60 0.47
C GLY A 291 -11.47 27.18 -0.97
N VAL A 292 -11.03 25.98 -1.40
CA VAL A 292 -11.44 25.42 -2.68
C VAL A 292 -12.83 24.82 -2.57
N GLN A 293 -13.66 25.03 -3.58
CA GLN A 293 -14.96 24.40 -3.74
C GLN A 293 -14.88 23.44 -4.91
N ILE A 294 -15.20 22.15 -4.66
CA ILE A 294 -15.27 21.14 -5.72
C ILE A 294 -16.71 20.75 -5.94
N LYS A 295 -17.19 20.92 -7.18
CA LYS A 295 -18.53 20.53 -7.61
C LYS A 295 -18.43 19.21 -8.36
N TRP A 296 -19.15 18.23 -7.87
CA TRP A 296 -19.28 16.90 -8.43
C TRP A 296 -20.59 16.77 -9.19
N SER A 297 -20.55 16.20 -10.40
CA SER A 297 -21.74 15.75 -11.12
C SER A 297 -21.45 14.46 -11.89
N CYS A 298 -22.40 13.56 -11.92
CA CYS A 298 -22.33 12.28 -12.62
C CYS A 298 -23.66 11.97 -13.26
N ASP A 299 -23.63 11.51 -14.50
CA ASP A 299 -24.84 11.06 -15.18
C ASP A 299 -25.49 9.90 -14.39
N PRO A 300 -26.80 9.96 -14.07
CA PRO A 300 -27.45 8.95 -13.27
C PRO A 300 -27.35 7.52 -13.85
N SER A 301 -27.21 7.38 -15.18
CA SER A 301 -27.05 6.06 -15.83
C SER A 301 -25.76 5.34 -15.48
N ARG A 302 -24.76 6.05 -14.96
CA ARG A 302 -23.46 5.52 -14.53
C ARG A 302 -23.43 5.14 -13.06
N ILE A 303 -24.43 5.54 -12.28
CA ILE A 303 -24.45 5.33 -10.83
C ILE A 303 -25.19 4.02 -10.56
N HIS A 304 -24.50 3.05 -9.96
CA HIS A 304 -25.05 1.73 -9.59
C HIS A 304 -25.01 1.49 -8.08
N ASP A 305 -24.63 2.53 -7.31
CA ASP A 305 -24.50 2.50 -5.86
C ASP A 305 -25.20 3.74 -5.24
N GLN A 306 -24.91 4.06 -3.98
CA GLN A 306 -25.48 5.22 -3.28
C GLN A 306 -24.76 6.54 -3.56
N THR A 307 -23.89 6.61 -4.57
CA THR A 307 -23.17 7.85 -4.91
C THR A 307 -24.14 8.92 -5.37
N PRO A 308 -24.16 10.12 -4.77
CA PRO A 308 -25.02 11.20 -5.22
C PRO A 308 -24.69 11.63 -6.66
N PRO A 309 -25.69 11.90 -7.51
CA PRO A 309 -25.46 12.38 -8.87
C PRO A 309 -24.86 13.80 -8.88
N GLU A 310 -25.11 14.60 -7.88
CA GLU A 310 -24.56 15.93 -7.69
C GLU A 310 -24.17 16.16 -6.24
N ALA A 311 -23.05 16.84 -6.03
CA ALA A 311 -22.60 17.27 -4.69
C ALA A 311 -21.67 18.48 -4.81
N THR A 312 -21.59 19.25 -3.74
CA THR A 312 -20.64 20.34 -3.60
C THR A 312 -19.83 20.12 -2.33
N PHE A 313 -18.51 20.01 -2.49
CA PHE A 313 -17.56 19.85 -1.38
C PHE A 313 -16.92 21.19 -1.08
N HIS A 314 -17.02 21.63 0.14
CA HIS A 314 -16.38 22.85 0.61
C HIS A 314 -16.09 22.71 2.12
N PHE A 315 -14.82 22.75 2.47
CA PHE A 315 -14.33 22.59 3.84
C PHE A 315 -13.51 23.82 4.25
N PRO A 316 -14.16 24.88 4.80
CA PRO A 316 -13.48 26.13 5.17
C PRO A 316 -12.38 25.95 6.20
N ASN A 317 -12.51 24.98 7.11
CA ASN A 317 -11.51 24.65 8.11
C ASN A 317 -10.64 23.44 7.71
N GLY A 318 -10.73 22.97 6.46
CA GLY A 318 -9.88 21.94 5.88
C GLY A 318 -9.97 20.60 6.61
N LEU A 319 -8.82 20.10 7.09
CA LEU A 319 -8.71 18.81 7.77
C LEU A 319 -9.57 18.73 9.05
N ALA A 320 -9.76 19.85 9.74
CA ALA A 320 -10.59 19.89 10.95
C ALA A 320 -12.06 19.59 10.64
N ASP A 321 -12.62 20.15 9.57
CA ASP A 321 -14.01 19.89 9.16
C ASP A 321 -14.19 18.42 8.77
N PHE A 322 -13.25 17.85 8.04
CA PHE A 322 -13.28 16.45 7.66
C PHE A 322 -13.20 15.53 8.88
N LEU A 323 -12.30 15.82 9.84
CA LEU A 323 -12.19 15.05 11.06
C LEU A 323 -13.48 15.14 11.90
N ALA A 324 -14.06 16.34 12.01
CA ALA A 324 -15.33 16.55 12.74
C ALA A 324 -16.47 15.74 12.11
N GLU A 325 -16.55 15.66 10.80
CA GLU A 325 -17.55 14.84 10.11
C GLU A 325 -17.35 13.35 10.39
N ARG A 326 -16.07 12.87 10.36
CA ARG A 326 -15.71 11.47 10.65
C ARG A 326 -15.97 11.06 12.09
N THR A 327 -15.90 11.99 13.00
CA THR A 327 -16.11 11.76 14.45
C THR A 327 -17.53 12.08 14.93
N LYS A 328 -18.41 12.45 14.01
CA LYS A 328 -19.80 12.76 14.34
C LYS A 328 -20.49 11.55 14.98
N GLY A 329 -20.97 11.75 16.22
CA GLY A 329 -21.62 10.68 17.01
C GLY A 329 -20.68 9.76 17.77
N LEU A 330 -19.36 9.95 17.66
CA LEU A 330 -18.37 9.22 18.47
C LEU A 330 -18.08 9.98 19.77
N THR A 331 -17.82 9.23 20.85
CA THR A 331 -17.31 9.81 22.08
C THR A 331 -15.82 10.05 21.95
N THR A 332 -15.35 11.27 22.14
CA THR A 332 -13.96 11.66 22.09
C THR A 332 -13.38 11.89 23.48
N ILE A 333 -12.10 11.64 23.68
CA ILE A 333 -11.37 11.88 24.95
C ILE A 333 -11.33 13.36 25.27
N THR A 334 -11.16 14.19 24.25
CA THR A 334 -11.19 15.65 24.36
C THR A 334 -12.34 16.20 23.52
N PRO A 335 -13.14 17.16 24.03
CA PRO A 335 -14.28 17.74 23.31
C PRO A 335 -13.85 18.38 21.97
N GLU A 336 -12.66 18.97 21.94
CA GLU A 336 -12.10 19.64 20.78
C GLU A 336 -10.90 18.86 20.24
N SER A 337 -10.84 18.71 18.92
CA SER A 337 -9.68 18.14 18.24
C SER A 337 -8.49 19.09 18.33
N PHE A 338 -7.28 18.54 18.44
CA PHE A 338 -6.08 19.32 18.21
C PHE A 338 -5.90 19.53 16.71
N SER A 339 -6.23 20.71 16.21
CA SER A 339 -6.17 21.05 14.81
C SER A 339 -5.60 22.44 14.59
N GLY A 340 -4.95 22.63 13.46
CA GLY A 340 -4.35 23.92 13.11
C GLY A 340 -3.67 23.92 11.76
N ARG A 341 -3.22 25.12 11.38
CA ARG A 341 -2.38 25.34 10.19
C ARG A 341 -1.32 26.39 10.51
N ILE A 342 -0.09 26.10 10.13
CA ILE A 342 1.03 27.02 10.22
C ILE A 342 1.65 27.18 8.84
N GLU A 343 1.88 28.44 8.47
CA GLU A 343 2.62 28.83 7.29
C GLU A 343 3.91 29.53 7.74
N ARG A 344 5.04 29.09 7.23
CA ARG A 344 6.32 29.74 7.44
C ARG A 344 6.77 30.35 6.12
N GLN A 345 7.00 31.67 6.12
CA GLN A 345 7.55 32.37 4.97
C GLN A 345 8.96 31.88 4.68
N GLY A 346 9.28 31.70 3.41
CA GLY A 346 10.61 31.25 2.95
C GLY A 346 10.63 29.81 2.45
N GLU A 347 11.61 29.02 2.89
CA GLU A 347 11.86 27.66 2.37
C GLU A 347 10.96 26.57 2.97
N ALA A 348 10.40 26.79 4.15
CA ALA A 348 9.78 25.73 4.94
C ALA A 348 8.36 25.34 4.49
N GLY A 349 7.56 26.26 3.91
CA GLY A 349 6.20 25.96 3.44
C GLY A 349 5.12 25.99 4.53
N ALA A 350 4.08 25.13 4.43
CA ALA A 350 2.97 25.08 5.37
C ALA A 350 2.72 23.66 5.87
N VAL A 351 2.16 23.55 7.07
CA VAL A 351 1.64 22.30 7.62
C VAL A 351 0.25 22.52 8.19
N GLU A 352 -0.67 21.61 7.89
CA GLU A 352 -2.00 21.54 8.44
C GLU A 352 -2.20 20.19 9.09
N TRP A 353 -2.90 20.16 10.24
CA TRP A 353 -3.16 18.93 10.98
C TRP A 353 -4.52 18.97 11.65
N ALA A 354 -5.06 17.78 11.91
CA ALA A 354 -6.20 17.58 12.79
C ALA A 354 -6.08 16.19 13.43
N VAL A 355 -6.24 16.11 14.75
CA VAL A 355 -6.22 14.85 15.49
C VAL A 355 -7.20 14.87 16.64
N THR A 356 -7.84 13.74 16.87
CA THR A 356 -8.69 13.46 18.03
C THR A 356 -8.52 12.01 18.47
N TRP A 357 -8.92 11.70 19.68
CA TRP A 357 -8.79 10.37 20.28
C TRP A 357 -10.15 9.86 20.72
N THR A 358 -10.43 8.59 20.47
CA THR A 358 -11.67 7.92 20.86
C THR A 358 -11.36 6.65 21.64
N PRO A 359 -12.04 6.38 22.77
CA PRO A 359 -11.82 5.15 23.53
C PRO A 359 -12.36 3.90 22.84
N GLN A 360 -13.25 4.07 21.87
CA GLN A 360 -13.94 3.00 21.15
C GLN A 360 -13.37 2.76 19.74
N GLY A 361 -12.32 3.53 19.35
CA GLY A 361 -11.78 3.50 18.00
C GLY A 361 -12.72 4.11 16.94
N PHE A 362 -12.48 3.79 15.68
CA PHE A 362 -13.21 4.33 14.52
C PHE A 362 -13.88 3.20 13.72
N GLY A 363 -14.88 2.55 14.31
CA GLY A 363 -15.57 1.40 13.72
C GLY A 363 -14.76 0.12 13.88
N GLU A 364 -14.39 -0.53 12.78
CA GLU A 364 -13.59 -1.76 12.80
C GLU A 364 -12.09 -1.52 13.10
N HIS A 365 -11.64 -0.27 13.11
CA HIS A 365 -10.25 0.11 13.34
C HIS A 365 -10.06 0.83 14.67
N ASP A 366 -8.98 0.52 15.36
CA ASP A 366 -8.60 1.20 16.60
C ASP A 366 -8.32 2.69 16.36
N GLY A 367 -7.65 3.03 15.27
CA GLY A 367 -7.36 4.40 14.85
C GLY A 367 -7.03 4.47 13.36
N PHE A 368 -6.91 5.67 12.82
CA PHE A 368 -6.43 5.90 11.46
C PHE A 368 -5.46 7.07 11.41
N MET A 369 -4.51 7.02 10.50
CA MET A 369 -3.64 8.13 10.14
C MET A 369 -3.61 8.28 8.63
N GLN A 370 -3.93 9.49 8.15
CA GLN A 370 -3.85 9.83 6.74
C GLN A 370 -2.90 11.01 6.56
N SER A 371 -1.92 10.86 5.72
CA SER A 371 -0.88 11.83 5.49
C SER A 371 -0.80 12.26 4.02
N TYR A 372 -0.45 13.53 3.80
CA TYR A 372 -0.46 14.16 2.48
C TYR A 372 0.73 15.11 2.32
N CYS A 373 1.25 15.19 1.10
CA CYS A 373 2.25 16.18 0.72
C CYS A 373 1.83 16.88 -0.58
N ASN A 374 1.72 18.22 -0.55
CA ASN A 374 1.26 19.03 -1.68
C ASN A 374 -0.06 18.50 -2.28
N THR A 375 -1.03 18.18 -1.45
CA THR A 375 -2.32 17.54 -1.75
C THR A 375 -2.26 16.10 -2.30
N VAL A 376 -1.07 15.52 -2.48
CA VAL A 376 -0.89 14.12 -2.89
C VAL A 376 -0.94 13.23 -1.64
N PRO A 377 -1.75 12.16 -1.61
CA PRO A 377 -1.77 11.22 -0.49
C PRO A 377 -0.47 10.42 -0.44
N THR A 378 -0.03 10.15 0.80
CA THR A 378 1.14 9.33 1.09
C THR A 378 0.71 8.15 1.97
N PRO A 379 0.09 7.11 1.38
CA PRO A 379 -0.46 5.98 2.14
C PRO A 379 0.59 5.20 2.94
N GLU A 380 1.84 5.20 2.52
CA GLU A 380 2.97 4.63 3.27
C GLU A 380 3.60 5.63 4.26
N GLY A 381 2.96 6.78 4.48
CA GLY A 381 3.43 7.81 5.39
C GLY A 381 4.69 8.52 4.92
N GLY A 382 5.66 8.67 5.81
CA GLY A 382 6.95 9.29 5.52
C GLY A 382 7.47 10.18 6.62
N THR A 383 8.43 11.03 6.26
CA THR A 383 9.14 11.89 7.21
C THR A 383 8.24 12.91 7.93
N HIS A 384 7.21 13.44 7.26
CA HIS A 384 6.23 14.35 7.87
C HIS A 384 5.37 13.66 8.93
N GLU A 385 4.97 12.41 8.70
CA GLU A 385 4.25 11.61 9.70
C GLU A 385 5.15 11.31 10.91
N SER A 386 6.41 10.98 10.67
CA SER A 386 7.39 10.79 11.74
C SER A 386 7.56 12.04 12.60
N GLY A 387 7.59 13.22 11.98
CA GLY A 387 7.64 14.50 12.68
C GLY A 387 6.37 14.77 13.51
N PHE A 388 5.20 14.45 12.97
CA PHE A 388 3.92 14.58 13.67
C PHE A 388 3.86 13.69 14.92
N ARG A 389 4.18 12.41 14.78
CA ARG A 389 4.23 11.45 15.88
C ARG A 389 5.23 11.88 16.97
N ALA A 390 6.40 12.38 16.55
CA ALA A 390 7.42 12.87 17.47
C ALA A 390 6.95 14.10 18.26
N ALA A 391 6.32 15.07 17.60
CA ALA A 391 5.81 16.28 18.25
C ALA A 391 4.77 15.96 19.34
N LEU A 392 3.76 15.17 19.01
CA LEU A 392 2.71 14.76 19.97
C LEU A 392 3.30 13.96 21.13
N THR A 393 4.20 13.03 20.86
CA THR A 393 4.83 12.19 21.90
C THR A 393 5.66 13.03 22.86
N ARG A 394 6.47 13.94 22.33
CA ARG A 394 7.32 14.82 23.15
C ARG A 394 6.47 15.79 23.97
N GLY A 395 5.44 16.40 23.39
CA GLY A 395 4.55 17.32 24.10
C GLY A 395 3.82 16.64 25.27
N LEU A 396 3.27 15.42 25.05
CA LEU A 396 2.64 14.66 26.14
C LEU A 396 3.62 14.25 27.24
N LYS A 397 4.84 13.84 26.88
CA LYS A 397 5.88 13.54 27.88
C LYS A 397 6.28 14.77 28.66
N ALA A 398 6.51 15.90 28.00
CA ALA A 398 6.83 17.18 28.68
C ALA A 398 5.68 17.61 29.60
N TYR A 399 4.42 17.46 29.17
CA TYR A 399 3.26 17.73 30.01
C TYR A 399 3.20 16.78 31.22
N ALA A 400 3.49 15.49 31.05
CA ALA A 400 3.57 14.53 32.17
C ALA A 400 4.65 14.93 33.18
N GLU A 401 5.84 15.32 32.72
CA GLU A 401 6.93 15.81 33.59
C GLU A 401 6.53 17.06 34.36
N LEU A 402 5.88 18.02 33.68
CA LEU A 402 5.36 19.24 34.31
C LEU A 402 4.34 18.95 35.42
N LYS A 403 3.53 17.87 35.25
CA LYS A 403 2.56 17.42 36.25
C LYS A 403 3.15 16.48 37.30
N GLY A 404 4.40 16.11 37.21
CA GLY A 404 5.04 15.15 38.10
C GLY A 404 4.58 13.69 37.88
N GLU A 405 3.94 13.39 36.72
CA GLU A 405 3.44 12.07 36.39
C GLU A 405 4.57 11.18 35.81
N LYS A 406 5.17 10.37 36.65
CA LYS A 406 6.30 9.51 36.28
C LYS A 406 5.97 8.43 35.25
N ARG A 407 4.69 8.00 35.18
CA ARG A 407 4.26 6.98 34.20
C ARG A 407 4.31 7.50 32.77
N GLY A 408 4.35 8.83 32.57
CA GLY A 408 4.54 9.42 31.24
C GLY A 408 5.82 8.99 30.54
N ALA A 409 6.83 8.53 31.27
CA ALA A 409 8.11 8.07 30.68
C ALA A 409 7.94 6.83 29.77
N ILE A 410 6.94 5.97 30.02
CA ILE A 410 6.71 4.75 29.25
C ILE A 410 5.99 4.97 27.92
N ILE A 411 5.43 6.16 27.68
CA ILE A 411 4.68 6.50 26.47
C ILE A 411 5.59 6.37 25.24
N THR A 412 5.09 5.70 24.19
CA THR A 412 5.71 5.65 22.87
C THR A 412 4.85 6.36 21.83
N ALA A 413 5.39 6.61 20.65
CA ALA A 413 4.62 7.24 19.56
C ALA A 413 3.39 6.42 19.16
N ASP A 414 3.49 5.11 19.21
CA ASP A 414 2.38 4.22 18.89
C ASP A 414 1.24 4.31 19.92
N ASP A 415 1.55 4.46 21.22
CA ASP A 415 0.53 4.65 22.24
C ASP A 415 -0.27 5.94 22.04
N VAL A 416 0.38 6.99 21.50
CA VAL A 416 -0.26 8.28 21.24
C VAL A 416 -1.22 8.21 20.05
N VAL A 417 -0.90 7.42 19.02
CA VAL A 417 -1.67 7.38 17.78
C VAL A 417 -2.55 6.14 17.62
N ALA A 418 -2.43 5.13 18.49
CA ALA A 418 -3.14 3.85 18.36
C ALA A 418 -4.66 3.98 18.22
N GLN A 419 -5.28 4.88 18.98
CA GLN A 419 -6.72 5.16 18.94
C GLN A 419 -6.99 6.63 18.56
N ALA A 420 -6.12 7.20 17.73
CA ALA A 420 -6.28 8.52 17.17
C ALA A 420 -6.86 8.47 15.75
N GLY A 421 -7.79 9.36 15.45
CA GLY A 421 -8.08 9.77 14.09
C GLY A 421 -7.20 10.97 13.76
N ALA A 422 -6.16 10.76 12.96
CA ALA A 422 -5.13 11.75 12.67
C ALA A 422 -5.02 12.05 11.18
N LEU A 423 -4.91 13.33 10.87
CA LEU A 423 -4.74 13.85 9.52
C LEU A 423 -3.56 14.83 9.52
N ILE A 424 -2.67 14.72 8.55
CA ILE A 424 -1.60 15.70 8.35
C ILE A 424 -1.40 15.98 6.87
N SER A 425 -1.27 17.25 6.52
CA SER A 425 -0.94 17.71 5.17
C SER A 425 0.20 18.70 5.22
N VAL A 426 1.26 18.46 4.47
CA VAL A 426 2.40 19.38 4.34
C VAL A 426 2.45 19.97 2.94
N PHE A 427 2.83 21.25 2.84
CA PHE A 427 3.09 21.95 1.60
C PHE A 427 4.55 22.37 1.62
N ILE A 428 5.40 21.71 0.85
CA ILE A 428 6.86 21.94 0.82
C ILE A 428 7.35 22.09 -0.62
N LYS A 429 8.44 22.82 -0.79
CA LYS A 429 9.13 22.96 -2.08
C LYS A 429 9.94 21.70 -2.36
N ASN A 430 9.92 21.24 -3.61
CA ASN A 430 10.73 20.12 -4.10
C ASN A 430 10.68 18.87 -3.20
N PRO A 431 9.47 18.30 -2.92
CA PRO A 431 9.39 17.08 -2.14
C PRO A 431 10.00 15.89 -2.89
N GLU A 432 10.69 15.04 -2.14
CA GLU A 432 11.23 13.77 -2.63
C GLU A 432 10.35 12.63 -2.13
N PHE A 433 10.01 11.71 -3.03
CA PHE A 433 9.18 10.54 -2.72
C PHE A 433 9.92 9.25 -3.03
N GLN A 434 9.52 8.19 -2.35
CA GLN A 434 9.91 6.84 -2.69
C GLN A 434 9.00 6.34 -3.84
N GLY A 435 9.57 6.15 -5.04
CA GLY A 435 8.85 5.65 -6.21
C GLY A 435 8.03 6.70 -6.97
N GLN A 436 7.58 6.32 -8.17
CA GLN A 436 6.82 7.17 -9.10
C GLN A 436 5.39 7.46 -8.61
N THR A 437 4.80 6.54 -7.86
CA THR A 437 3.43 6.65 -7.31
C THR A 437 3.32 7.61 -6.13
N LYS A 438 4.45 8.14 -5.62
CA LYS A 438 4.54 9.13 -4.54
C LYS A 438 3.93 8.66 -3.20
N GLU A 439 3.94 7.36 -2.95
CA GLU A 439 3.25 6.75 -1.81
C GLU A 439 3.91 7.07 -0.46
N LYS A 440 5.19 7.44 -0.45
CA LYS A 440 5.93 7.76 0.77
C LYS A 440 6.82 8.97 0.60
N LEU A 441 6.69 9.95 1.50
CA LEU A 441 7.56 11.12 1.52
C LEU A 441 8.92 10.78 2.17
N SER A 442 10.02 11.09 1.46
CA SER A 442 11.39 10.83 1.93
C SER A 442 12.19 12.08 2.28
N THR A 443 11.69 13.28 1.99
CA THR A 443 12.33 14.57 2.32
C THR A 443 12.63 14.67 3.81
N SER A 444 13.90 14.65 4.21
CA SER A 444 14.34 14.63 5.62
C SER A 444 13.95 15.90 6.39
N GLU A 445 13.96 17.05 5.72
CA GLU A 445 13.61 18.35 6.28
C GLU A 445 12.16 18.43 6.74
N ALA A 446 11.26 17.69 6.07
CA ALA A 446 9.84 17.65 6.41
C ALA A 446 9.59 17.14 7.83
N GLN A 447 10.39 16.18 8.33
CA GLN A 447 10.28 15.70 9.70
C GLN A 447 10.53 16.82 10.71
N ARG A 448 11.65 17.53 10.55
CA ARG A 448 12.03 18.62 11.45
C ARG A 448 11.05 19.80 11.37
N PHE A 449 10.62 20.12 10.15
CA PHE A 449 9.66 21.19 9.92
C PHE A 449 8.34 20.92 10.63
N VAL A 450 7.75 19.72 10.45
CA VAL A 450 6.51 19.32 11.11
C VAL A 450 6.67 19.30 12.63
N GLU A 451 7.73 18.68 13.14
CA GLU A 451 7.97 18.60 14.57
C GLU A 451 8.07 19.99 15.22
N GLN A 452 8.81 20.89 14.62
CA GLN A 452 8.95 22.27 15.12
C GLN A 452 7.68 23.09 14.99
N ALA A 453 6.90 22.85 13.90
CA ALA A 453 5.66 23.59 13.68
C ALA A 453 4.55 23.19 14.67
N LEU A 454 4.50 21.94 15.08
CA LEU A 454 3.44 21.45 15.98
C LEU A 454 3.77 21.60 17.47
N ARG A 455 5.04 21.76 17.83
CA ARG A 455 5.50 21.80 19.23
C ARG A 455 4.76 22.85 20.04
N ASP A 456 4.93 24.11 19.69
CA ASP A 456 4.39 25.22 20.47
C ASP A 456 2.83 25.23 20.45
N PRO A 457 2.15 24.99 19.30
CA PRO A 457 0.70 24.85 19.29
C PRO A 457 0.18 23.70 20.15
N PHE A 458 0.89 22.57 20.20
CA PHE A 458 0.44 21.43 21.01
C PHE A 458 0.61 21.73 22.50
N ASP A 459 1.75 22.33 22.90
CA ASP A 459 1.99 22.76 24.28
C ASP A 459 0.94 23.79 24.72
N LEU A 460 0.58 24.74 23.85
CA LEU A 460 -0.48 25.71 24.11
C LEU A 460 -1.85 25.03 24.23
N TRP A 461 -2.18 24.08 23.33
CA TRP A 461 -3.44 23.36 23.35
C TRP A 461 -3.58 22.50 24.64
N LEU A 462 -2.54 21.81 25.07
CA LEU A 462 -2.51 21.09 26.35
C LEU A 462 -2.68 22.04 27.55
N SER A 463 -2.09 23.23 27.47
CA SER A 463 -2.14 24.22 28.55
C SER A 463 -3.49 24.96 28.61
N SER A 464 -4.17 25.13 27.46
CA SER A 464 -5.42 25.85 27.37
C SER A 464 -6.58 25.16 28.11
N SER A 465 -6.56 23.84 28.21
CA SER A 465 -7.56 23.03 28.90
C SER A 465 -6.90 21.93 29.74
N PRO A 466 -6.42 22.24 30.95
CA PRO A 466 -5.72 21.27 31.80
C PRO A 466 -6.52 20.00 32.10
N LYS A 467 -7.85 20.10 32.17
CA LYS A 467 -8.73 18.95 32.40
C LYS A 467 -8.70 17.97 31.20
N ASN A 468 -8.78 18.52 29.98
CA ASN A 468 -8.77 17.73 28.77
C ASN A 468 -7.37 17.12 28.51
N ALA A 469 -6.32 17.89 28.77
CA ALA A 469 -4.92 17.44 28.68
C ALA A 469 -4.65 16.29 29.66
N GLN A 470 -5.16 16.39 30.88
CA GLN A 470 -5.05 15.32 31.88
C GLN A 470 -5.78 14.05 31.42
N ALA A 471 -7.02 14.19 30.91
CA ALA A 471 -7.78 13.06 30.40
C ALA A 471 -7.07 12.36 29.23
N LEU A 472 -6.47 13.14 28.31
CA LEU A 472 -5.68 12.59 27.21
C LEU A 472 -4.40 11.89 27.71
N LEU A 473 -3.70 12.52 28.68
CA LEU A 473 -2.48 11.91 29.24
C LEU A 473 -2.80 10.58 29.93
N GLU A 474 -3.84 10.53 30.75
CA GLU A 474 -4.27 9.31 31.43
C GLU A 474 -4.64 8.21 30.42
N PHE A 475 -5.41 8.57 29.40
CA PHE A 475 -5.79 7.66 28.32
C PHE A 475 -4.55 7.06 27.61
N VAL A 476 -3.56 7.88 27.25
CA VAL A 476 -2.35 7.41 26.56
C VAL A 476 -1.47 6.58 27.49
N ILE A 477 -1.37 6.94 28.79
CA ILE A 477 -0.66 6.12 29.79
C ILE A 477 -1.33 4.74 29.93
N GLU A 478 -2.65 4.68 29.95
CA GLU A 478 -3.40 3.42 30.03
C GLU A 478 -3.08 2.50 28.83
N ARG A 479 -3.00 3.06 27.62
CA ARG A 479 -2.57 2.32 26.41
C ARG A 479 -1.11 1.82 26.53
N ALA A 480 -0.21 2.64 27.03
CA ALA A 480 1.18 2.25 27.25
C ALA A 480 1.29 1.13 28.29
N GLU A 481 0.52 1.21 29.39
CA GLU A 481 0.48 0.16 30.42
C GLU A 481 -0.13 -1.15 29.88
N GLU A 482 -1.20 -1.07 29.09
CA GLU A 482 -1.78 -2.24 28.41
C GLU A 482 -0.80 -2.90 27.44
N ARG A 483 -0.11 -2.12 26.62
CA ARG A 483 0.93 -2.62 25.72
C ARG A 483 2.03 -3.36 26.50
N LEU A 484 2.51 -2.76 27.61
CA LEU A 484 3.52 -3.39 28.47
C LEU A 484 2.98 -4.65 29.16
N LYS A 485 1.73 -4.62 29.62
CA LYS A 485 1.06 -5.78 30.21
C LYS A 485 0.93 -6.91 29.19
N ARG A 486 0.40 -6.63 28.00
CA ARG A 486 0.30 -7.62 26.91
C ARG A 486 1.67 -8.20 26.55
N ARG A 487 2.70 -7.36 26.49
CA ARG A 487 4.08 -7.82 26.25
C ARG A 487 4.57 -8.75 27.35
N LYS A 488 4.37 -8.38 28.61
CA LYS A 488 4.75 -9.18 29.77
C LYS A 488 3.97 -10.50 29.83
N ASP A 489 2.67 -10.46 29.58
CA ASP A 489 1.81 -11.64 29.56
C ASP A 489 2.22 -12.59 28.41
N LYS A 490 2.56 -12.04 27.24
CA LYS A 490 3.11 -12.78 26.10
C LYS A 490 4.46 -13.46 26.45
N GLU A 491 5.35 -12.76 27.14
CA GLU A 491 6.62 -13.31 27.64
C GLU A 491 6.41 -14.42 28.67
N VAL A 492 5.51 -14.23 29.63
CA VAL A 492 5.17 -15.23 30.66
C VAL A 492 4.52 -16.47 30.05
N SER A 493 3.58 -16.26 29.10
CA SER A 493 2.89 -17.35 28.40
C SER A 493 3.87 -18.16 27.53
N ARG A 494 4.74 -17.49 26.79
CA ARG A 494 5.82 -18.13 26.03
C ARG A 494 6.77 -18.94 26.96
N ALA A 495 7.18 -18.37 28.08
CA ALA A 495 8.03 -19.05 29.08
C ALA A 495 7.31 -20.23 29.72
N SER A 496 5.99 -20.13 30.02
CA SER A 496 5.22 -21.21 30.62
C SER A 496 4.90 -22.33 29.62
N ALA A 497 4.65 -22.00 28.34
CA ALA A 497 4.48 -22.98 27.27
C ALA A 497 5.74 -23.81 27.06
N THR A 498 6.91 -23.21 27.15
CA THR A 498 8.20 -23.90 27.05
C THR A 498 8.43 -24.90 28.22
N ARG A 499 7.89 -24.63 29.41
CA ARG A 499 8.01 -25.49 30.57
C ARG A 499 7.00 -26.65 30.62
N LYS A 500 5.80 -26.49 30.05
CA LYS A 500 4.68 -27.44 30.16
C LYS A 500 4.54 -28.44 29.01
N LEU A 501 5.12 -28.16 27.83
CA LEU A 501 4.99 -28.98 26.63
C LEU A 501 6.26 -29.78 26.37
N ARG A 502 6.10 -31.09 26.21
CA ARG A 502 7.14 -31.98 25.65
C ARG A 502 7.21 -31.67 24.14
N LEU A 503 8.10 -30.71 23.78
CA LEU A 503 8.28 -30.28 22.39
C LEU A 503 8.63 -31.46 21.48
N PRO A 504 8.25 -31.39 20.18
CA PRO A 504 8.60 -32.44 19.23
C PRO A 504 10.11 -32.63 19.15
N GLY A 505 10.59 -33.87 19.22
CA GLY A 505 12.03 -34.16 19.23
C GLY A 505 12.78 -33.75 17.97
N LYS A 506 12.03 -33.49 16.88
CA LYS A 506 12.58 -32.96 15.60
C LYS A 506 12.73 -31.42 15.57
N LEU A 507 12.05 -30.71 16.49
CA LEU A 507 12.15 -29.25 16.58
C LEU A 507 13.52 -28.83 17.10
N ALA A 508 14.23 -28.01 16.33
CA ALA A 508 15.41 -27.32 16.83
C ALA A 508 14.97 -25.93 17.31
N ASP A 509 14.65 -25.80 18.57
CA ASP A 509 14.07 -24.60 19.16
C ASP A 509 15.10 -23.45 19.39
N CYS A 510 14.61 -22.24 19.70
CA CYS A 510 15.42 -21.09 20.06
C CYS A 510 16.12 -21.31 21.41
N ALA A 511 17.41 -20.96 21.51
CA ALA A 511 18.21 -21.15 22.71
C ALA A 511 17.85 -20.18 23.86
N GLY A 512 17.25 -19.02 23.53
CA GLY A 512 16.91 -17.96 24.47
C GLY A 512 15.51 -18.03 25.08
N GLY A 513 14.72 -19.07 24.80
CA GLY A 513 13.31 -19.13 25.17
C GLY A 513 12.43 -18.22 24.32
N ALA A 514 11.25 -17.84 24.81
CA ALA A 514 10.35 -16.92 24.11
C ALA A 514 10.93 -15.49 24.12
N VAL A 515 11.59 -15.12 23.03
CA VAL A 515 12.19 -13.79 22.85
C VAL A 515 11.37 -13.06 21.80
N ASP A 516 11.15 -11.76 21.96
CA ASP A 516 10.58 -10.92 20.89
C ASP A 516 11.42 -11.07 19.63
N GLY A 517 10.77 -11.22 18.47
CA GLY A 517 11.43 -11.51 17.21
C GLY A 517 11.73 -12.98 16.93
N ALA A 518 11.22 -13.93 17.78
CA ALA A 518 11.41 -15.35 17.54
C ALA A 518 10.67 -15.82 16.27
N GLU A 519 11.33 -16.63 15.46
CA GLU A 519 10.86 -17.12 14.17
C GLU A 519 10.87 -18.65 14.12
N LEU A 520 9.81 -19.25 13.57
CA LEU A 520 9.76 -20.67 13.26
C LEU A 520 9.85 -20.90 11.77
N PHE A 521 10.90 -21.54 11.30
CA PHE A 521 11.00 -22.01 9.93
C PHE A 521 10.45 -23.44 9.83
N ILE A 522 9.41 -23.62 9.04
CA ILE A 522 8.86 -24.93 8.67
C ILE A 522 9.54 -25.34 7.39
N VAL A 523 10.33 -26.41 7.42
CA VAL A 523 11.24 -26.78 6.33
C VAL A 523 10.87 -28.14 5.79
N GLU A 524 10.93 -28.31 4.47
CA GLU A 524 10.70 -29.58 3.80
C GLU A 524 11.84 -30.57 4.02
N GLY A 525 11.52 -31.72 4.65
CA GLY A 525 12.43 -32.83 4.82
C GLY A 525 13.57 -32.62 5.81
N ASP A 526 14.25 -33.71 6.12
CA ASP A 526 15.37 -33.70 7.06
C ASP A 526 16.66 -33.15 6.43
N SER A 527 16.82 -33.22 5.09
CA SER A 527 18.01 -32.74 4.38
C SER A 527 18.09 -31.21 4.43
N ALA A 528 17.06 -30.52 3.93
CA ALA A 528 16.99 -29.07 4.01
C ALA A 528 16.91 -28.59 5.47
N GLY A 529 16.23 -29.35 6.36
CA GLY A 529 16.23 -29.14 7.79
C GLY A 529 17.62 -29.17 8.42
N GLY A 530 18.53 -30.02 7.93
CA GLY A 530 19.94 -30.09 8.34
C GLY A 530 20.72 -28.83 8.02
N SER A 531 20.63 -28.38 6.76
CA SER A 531 21.24 -27.12 6.28
C SER A 531 20.69 -25.91 7.03
N ALA A 532 19.37 -25.83 7.21
CA ALA A 532 18.70 -24.76 7.94
C ALA A 532 19.11 -24.71 9.43
N LYS A 533 19.24 -25.87 10.11
CA LYS A 533 19.73 -25.95 11.49
C LYS A 533 21.15 -25.42 11.65
N GLN A 534 22.00 -25.57 10.64
CA GLN A 534 23.37 -25.03 10.62
C GLN A 534 23.38 -23.54 10.30
N ALA A 535 22.47 -23.10 9.41
CA ALA A 535 22.39 -21.72 8.91
C ALA A 535 21.78 -20.73 9.92
N ARG A 536 20.87 -21.20 10.79
CA ARG A 536 20.02 -20.37 11.65
C ARG A 536 20.77 -19.53 12.69
N ASP A 537 20.22 -18.43 13.08
CA ASP A 537 20.53 -17.80 14.37
C ASP A 537 19.84 -18.57 15.49
N ARG A 538 20.62 -19.26 16.32
CA ARG A 538 20.12 -20.10 17.41
C ARG A 538 19.34 -19.32 18.47
N LYS A 539 19.55 -18.02 18.57
CA LYS A 539 18.86 -17.18 19.57
C LYS A 539 17.41 -16.90 19.19
N TYR A 540 17.15 -16.64 17.91
CA TYR A 540 15.85 -16.17 17.44
C TYR A 540 15.15 -17.14 16.49
N GLN A 541 15.86 -18.06 15.84
CA GLN A 541 15.31 -18.90 14.77
C GLN A 541 15.21 -20.36 15.21
N ALA A 542 14.00 -20.89 15.16
CA ALA A 542 13.68 -22.30 15.36
C ALA A 542 13.44 -22.98 14.01
N ILE A 543 13.79 -24.27 13.91
CA ILE A 543 13.61 -25.07 12.70
C ILE A 543 12.75 -26.30 13.02
N LEU A 544 11.66 -26.47 12.26
CA LEU A 544 10.81 -27.66 12.31
C LEU A 544 10.82 -28.34 10.93
N PRO A 545 11.57 -29.42 10.74
CA PRO A 545 11.50 -30.19 9.51
C PRO A 545 10.21 -31.01 9.47
N LEU A 546 9.52 -30.99 8.33
CA LEU A 546 8.36 -31.83 8.04
C LEU A 546 8.77 -33.00 7.16
N ARG A 547 8.32 -34.22 7.51
CA ARG A 547 8.61 -35.43 6.73
C ARG A 547 7.53 -35.65 5.66
N GLY A 548 7.78 -35.14 4.46
CA GLY A 548 6.88 -35.27 3.32
C GLY A 548 5.66 -34.38 3.40
N LYS A 549 4.67 -34.64 2.56
CA LYS A 549 3.44 -33.85 2.44
C LYS A 549 2.55 -34.06 3.67
N ILE A 550 2.12 -32.97 4.29
CA ILE A 550 1.16 -33.02 5.41
C ILE A 550 -0.23 -33.43 4.91
N LEU A 551 -1.07 -33.85 5.84
CA LEU A 551 -2.47 -34.18 5.53
C LEU A 551 -3.21 -32.94 4.99
N ASN A 552 -3.91 -33.10 3.87
CA ASN A 552 -4.81 -32.08 3.36
C ASN A 552 -6.05 -31.95 4.26
N VAL A 553 -6.06 -30.90 5.08
CA VAL A 553 -7.11 -30.68 6.09
C VAL A 553 -8.46 -30.27 5.46
N ALA A 554 -8.50 -29.74 4.23
CA ALA A 554 -9.73 -29.41 3.54
C ALA A 554 -10.50 -30.65 3.12
N SER A 555 -9.80 -31.76 2.85
CA SER A 555 -10.43 -33.04 2.44
C SER A 555 -10.46 -34.10 3.53
N ALA A 556 -9.79 -33.91 4.66
CA ALA A 556 -9.68 -34.89 5.74
C ALA A 556 -10.90 -34.89 6.68
N SER A 557 -11.13 -36.03 7.37
CA SER A 557 -12.06 -36.10 8.50
C SER A 557 -11.35 -35.66 9.81
N GLY A 558 -12.11 -35.18 10.80
CA GLY A 558 -11.60 -34.75 12.09
C GLY A 558 -10.74 -35.81 12.83
N GLU A 559 -11.11 -37.11 12.70
CA GLU A 559 -10.35 -38.21 13.27
C GLU A 559 -8.95 -38.37 12.65
N LYS A 560 -8.86 -38.24 11.31
CA LYS A 560 -7.59 -38.29 10.59
C LYS A 560 -6.70 -37.09 10.93
N PHE A 561 -7.30 -35.93 11.18
CA PHE A 561 -6.59 -34.75 11.63
C PHE A 561 -5.89 -34.96 12.97
N THR A 562 -6.62 -35.46 13.99
CA THR A 562 -6.08 -35.70 15.33
C THR A 562 -5.04 -36.83 15.36
N ALA A 563 -5.14 -37.81 14.46
CA ALA A 563 -4.19 -38.93 14.34
C ALA A 563 -2.91 -38.54 13.55
N ASN A 564 -2.86 -37.40 12.88
CA ASN A 564 -1.71 -37.03 12.07
C ASN A 564 -0.57 -36.46 12.92
N LYS A 565 0.56 -37.18 12.97
CA LYS A 565 1.71 -36.83 13.80
C LYS A 565 2.39 -35.52 13.37
N GLU A 566 2.49 -35.24 12.06
CA GLU A 566 3.15 -34.04 11.56
C GLU A 566 2.37 -32.78 11.96
N LEU A 567 1.03 -32.82 11.85
CA LEU A 567 0.15 -31.72 12.29
C LEU A 567 0.17 -31.56 13.81
N SER A 568 0.18 -32.68 14.54
CA SER A 568 0.28 -32.67 15.99
C SER A 568 1.62 -32.06 16.45
N ASP A 569 2.73 -32.45 15.82
CA ASP A 569 4.05 -31.88 16.09
C ASP A 569 4.10 -30.37 15.75
N LEU A 570 3.45 -29.94 14.65
CA LEU A 570 3.37 -28.53 14.26
C LEU A 570 2.60 -27.72 15.31
N MET A 571 1.41 -28.20 15.74
CA MET A 571 0.61 -27.56 16.79
C MET A 571 1.38 -27.46 18.11
N LEU A 572 2.09 -28.53 18.53
CA LEU A 572 2.94 -28.49 19.69
C LEU A 572 4.11 -27.50 19.56
N ALA A 573 4.73 -27.41 18.38
CA ALA A 573 5.80 -26.47 18.13
C ALA A 573 5.31 -25.03 18.22
N LEU A 574 4.13 -24.75 17.65
CA LEU A 574 3.50 -23.42 17.69
C LEU A 574 3.09 -22.99 19.10
N GLY A 575 2.69 -23.95 19.95
CA GLY A 575 2.24 -23.71 21.33
C GLY A 575 0.79 -23.25 21.43
N ALA A 576 0.14 -22.88 20.33
CA ALA A 576 -1.24 -22.42 20.28
C ALA A 576 -2.19 -23.53 19.81
N GLN A 577 -3.45 -23.47 20.27
CA GLN A 577 -4.51 -24.38 19.86
C GLN A 577 -5.27 -23.79 18.65
N GLY A 578 -5.91 -24.65 17.86
CA GLY A 578 -6.69 -24.23 16.71
C GLY A 578 -8.15 -23.88 17.03
N GLY A 579 -8.82 -23.23 16.05
CA GLY A 579 -10.24 -22.86 16.11
C GLY A 579 -10.54 -21.85 17.22
N SER A 580 -11.71 -21.96 17.84
CA SER A 580 -12.16 -21.05 18.90
C SER A 580 -11.28 -21.02 20.17
N LYS A 581 -10.31 -21.94 20.26
CA LYS A 581 -9.34 -22.00 21.37
C LYS A 581 -8.03 -21.31 21.05
N TYR A 582 -7.88 -20.77 19.87
CA TYR A 582 -6.69 -20.00 19.51
C TYR A 582 -6.60 -18.72 20.34
N ARG A 583 -5.42 -18.47 20.87
CA ARG A 583 -5.04 -17.20 21.49
C ARG A 583 -3.65 -16.83 21.00
N GLU A 584 -3.49 -15.60 20.59
CA GLU A 584 -2.20 -15.07 20.08
C GLU A 584 -1.10 -15.15 21.13
N GLU A 585 -1.45 -14.92 22.39
CA GLU A 585 -0.53 -14.99 23.54
C GLU A 585 0.07 -16.39 23.79
N ASP A 586 -0.58 -17.45 23.29
CA ASP A 586 -0.06 -18.82 23.37
C ASP A 586 0.95 -19.12 22.25
N LEU A 587 1.04 -18.27 21.22
CA LEU A 587 1.92 -18.45 20.07
C LEU A 587 3.39 -18.23 20.50
N ARG A 588 4.23 -19.24 20.27
CA ARG A 588 5.62 -19.25 20.70
C ARG A 588 6.54 -18.41 19.80
N TYR A 589 6.14 -18.13 18.59
CA TYR A 589 6.95 -17.43 17.58
C TYR A 589 6.17 -16.28 17.00
N GLU A 590 6.84 -15.16 16.80
CA GLU A 590 6.26 -13.98 16.16
C GLU A 590 6.03 -14.16 14.66
N ARG A 591 6.93 -14.92 14.01
CA ARG A 591 6.85 -15.22 12.58
C ARG A 591 6.93 -16.71 12.36
N ILE A 592 6.02 -17.20 11.55
CA ILE A 592 5.96 -18.57 11.08
C ILE A 592 6.30 -18.53 9.59
N ILE A 593 7.42 -19.11 9.22
CA ILE A 593 7.98 -18.98 7.87
C ILE A 593 7.98 -20.35 7.21
N ILE A 594 7.18 -20.52 6.17
CA ILE A 594 7.18 -21.72 5.33
C ILE A 594 8.35 -21.61 4.37
N MET A 595 9.25 -22.59 4.39
CA MET A 595 10.43 -22.65 3.57
C MET A 595 10.53 -24.01 2.89
N THR A 596 10.04 -24.09 1.65
CA THR A 596 9.99 -25.30 0.81
C THR A 596 10.87 -25.16 -0.41
N ASP A 597 11.17 -26.25 -1.07
CA ASP A 597 11.92 -26.27 -2.32
C ASP A 597 11.18 -25.53 -3.45
N ALA A 598 11.92 -24.98 -4.39
CA ALA A 598 11.35 -24.22 -5.51
C ALA A 598 10.94 -25.17 -6.67
N ASP A 599 10.21 -26.23 -6.33
CA ASP A 599 9.66 -27.20 -7.28
C ASP A 599 8.17 -27.43 -7.05
N VAL A 600 7.54 -28.27 -7.86
CA VAL A 600 6.10 -28.57 -7.79
C VAL A 600 5.70 -29.25 -6.48
N ASP A 601 6.58 -30.03 -5.88
CA ASP A 601 6.33 -30.70 -4.60
C ASP A 601 6.38 -29.71 -3.43
N GLY A 602 7.39 -28.81 -3.43
CA GLY A 602 7.51 -27.74 -2.44
C GLY A 602 6.34 -26.75 -2.51
N ALA A 603 5.91 -26.37 -3.72
CA ALA A 603 4.71 -25.53 -3.91
C ALA A 603 3.44 -26.22 -3.37
N HIS A 604 3.31 -27.54 -3.56
CA HIS A 604 2.20 -28.31 -2.99
C HIS A 604 2.26 -28.38 -1.44
N ILE A 605 3.45 -28.57 -0.86
CA ILE A 605 3.61 -28.56 0.61
C ILE A 605 3.27 -27.18 1.19
N ALA A 606 3.71 -26.11 0.54
CA ALA A 606 3.34 -24.74 0.93
C ALA A 606 1.82 -24.54 0.89
N SER A 607 1.16 -24.98 -0.18
CA SER A 607 -0.31 -24.90 -0.33
C SER A 607 -1.05 -25.69 0.74
N LEU A 608 -0.55 -26.88 1.11
CA LEU A 608 -1.12 -27.68 2.21
C LEU A 608 -0.97 -27.00 3.56
N LEU A 609 0.19 -26.36 3.82
CA LEU A 609 0.45 -25.60 5.04
C LEU A 609 -0.44 -24.34 5.13
N ILE A 610 -0.54 -23.58 4.05
CA ILE A 610 -1.44 -22.42 4.01
C ILE A 610 -2.89 -22.85 4.25
N THR A 611 -3.33 -23.95 3.61
CA THR A 611 -4.67 -24.52 3.83
C THR A 611 -4.87 -24.94 5.29
N PHE A 612 -3.86 -25.52 5.93
CA PHE A 612 -3.88 -25.86 7.34
C PHE A 612 -4.07 -24.61 8.22
N PHE A 613 -3.27 -23.57 8.03
CA PHE A 613 -3.42 -22.34 8.80
C PHE A 613 -4.77 -21.67 8.55
N TYR A 614 -5.21 -21.59 7.31
CA TYR A 614 -6.51 -21.01 6.96
C TYR A 614 -7.68 -21.72 7.63
N ARG A 615 -7.71 -23.09 7.61
CA ARG A 615 -8.80 -23.89 8.18
C ARG A 615 -8.75 -24.05 9.70
N THR A 616 -7.55 -24.05 10.27
CA THR A 616 -7.36 -24.42 11.67
C THR A 616 -7.01 -23.22 12.54
N MET A 617 -6.25 -22.26 12.01
CA MET A 617 -5.73 -21.11 12.77
C MET A 617 -5.76 -19.84 11.88
N PRO A 618 -6.95 -19.41 11.37
CA PRO A 618 -7.04 -18.27 10.44
C PRO A 618 -6.49 -16.96 11.03
N ASP A 619 -6.57 -16.80 12.34
CA ASP A 619 -6.06 -15.61 13.02
C ASP A 619 -4.53 -15.47 12.97
N VAL A 620 -3.80 -16.58 12.76
CA VAL A 620 -2.35 -16.53 12.48
C VAL A 620 -2.08 -15.76 11.18
N ILE A 621 -2.97 -15.91 10.18
CA ILE A 621 -2.87 -15.19 8.91
C ILE A 621 -3.35 -13.75 9.10
N ARG A 622 -4.54 -13.55 9.70
CA ARG A 622 -5.12 -12.21 9.92
C ARG A 622 -4.21 -11.29 10.72
N GLN A 623 -3.55 -11.82 11.74
CA GLN A 623 -2.60 -11.09 12.58
C GLN A 623 -1.20 -10.97 11.95
N GLY A 624 -1.00 -11.56 10.77
CA GLY A 624 0.20 -11.38 9.97
C GLY A 624 1.44 -12.14 10.45
N HIS A 625 1.24 -13.29 11.10
CA HIS A 625 2.32 -14.14 11.57
C HIS A 625 2.84 -15.13 10.53
N LEU A 626 2.12 -15.37 9.41
CA LEU A 626 2.46 -16.37 8.40
C LEU A 626 3.19 -15.78 7.20
N PHE A 627 4.32 -16.37 6.83
CA PHE A 627 5.17 -15.95 5.73
C PHE A 627 5.63 -17.13 4.87
N LEU A 628 5.94 -16.85 3.59
CA LEU A 628 6.68 -17.72 2.69
C LEU A 628 8.08 -17.19 2.53
N ALA A 629 9.09 -18.03 2.67
CA ALA A 629 10.45 -17.70 2.30
C ALA A 629 10.60 -17.78 0.76
N LEU A 630 11.29 -16.83 0.19
CA LEU A 630 11.60 -16.76 -1.24
C LEU A 630 13.12 -16.94 -1.44
N PRO A 631 13.63 -18.19 -1.43
CA PRO A 631 15.03 -18.45 -1.70
C PRO A 631 15.37 -18.10 -3.15
N PRO A 632 16.64 -17.75 -3.46
CA PRO A 632 17.06 -17.48 -4.82
C PRO A 632 17.06 -18.77 -5.64
N LEU A 633 16.70 -18.66 -6.94
CA LEU A 633 16.79 -19.77 -7.89
C LEU A 633 18.17 -19.94 -8.50
N TYR A 634 18.96 -18.88 -8.57
CA TYR A 634 20.25 -18.88 -9.24
C TYR A 634 21.37 -18.31 -8.36
N ARG A 635 22.56 -18.92 -8.50
CA ARG A 635 23.82 -18.34 -8.07
C ARG A 635 24.66 -18.02 -9.30
N ILE A 636 25.12 -16.78 -9.38
CA ILE A 636 25.95 -16.27 -10.47
C ILE A 636 27.31 -15.92 -9.87
N SER A 637 28.38 -16.55 -10.32
CA SER A 637 29.73 -16.37 -9.74
C SER A 637 30.79 -16.07 -10.80
N HIS A 638 31.69 -15.13 -10.48
CA HIS A 638 32.84 -14.78 -11.27
C HIS A 638 33.92 -14.12 -10.45
N GLY A 639 35.16 -14.62 -10.54
CA GLY A 639 36.32 -14.00 -9.89
C GLY A 639 36.21 -13.87 -8.37
N GLY A 640 35.60 -14.86 -7.69
CA GLY A 640 35.41 -14.87 -6.25
C GLY A 640 34.18 -14.04 -5.75
N LYS A 641 33.49 -13.30 -6.63
CA LYS A 641 32.23 -12.62 -6.33
C LYS A 641 31.07 -13.53 -6.70
N SER A 642 30.10 -13.67 -5.80
CA SER A 642 28.85 -14.38 -6.06
C SER A 642 27.67 -13.44 -5.82
N GLU A 643 26.69 -13.47 -6.71
CA GLU A 643 25.40 -12.81 -6.57
C GLU A 643 24.28 -13.85 -6.73
N TYR A 644 23.11 -13.54 -6.15
CA TYR A 644 21.98 -14.45 -6.16
C TYR A 644 20.80 -13.82 -6.87
N ALA A 645 20.20 -14.55 -7.81
CA ALA A 645 19.00 -14.10 -8.53
C ALA A 645 17.78 -14.89 -8.06
N ARG A 646 16.68 -14.19 -7.86
CA ARG A 646 15.39 -14.73 -7.39
C ARG A 646 14.67 -15.51 -8.49
N ASP A 647 14.75 -15.00 -9.71
CA ASP A 647 14.05 -15.47 -10.89
C ASP A 647 14.90 -15.24 -12.16
N ASP A 648 14.37 -15.64 -13.31
CA ASP A 648 15.05 -15.48 -14.59
C ASP A 648 15.27 -14.01 -14.96
N ALA A 649 14.28 -13.15 -14.72
CA ALA A 649 14.37 -11.73 -15.01
C ALA A 649 15.50 -11.06 -14.19
N HIS A 650 15.57 -11.36 -12.89
CA HIS A 650 16.64 -10.86 -12.01
C HIS A 650 18.01 -11.44 -12.39
N LYS A 651 18.07 -12.70 -12.84
CA LYS A 651 19.31 -13.30 -13.38
C LYS A 651 19.81 -12.50 -14.58
N ASP A 652 18.94 -12.21 -15.52
CA ASP A 652 19.31 -11.50 -16.74
C ASP A 652 19.70 -10.04 -16.44
N GLU A 653 19.05 -9.40 -15.48
CA GLU A 653 19.46 -8.09 -14.98
C GLU A 653 20.85 -8.10 -14.37
N LEU A 654 21.19 -9.09 -13.53
CA LEU A 654 22.51 -9.23 -12.93
C LEU A 654 23.58 -9.52 -13.97
N LEU A 655 23.27 -10.30 -15.01
CA LEU A 655 24.17 -10.54 -16.12
C LEU A 655 24.44 -9.27 -16.94
N ALA A 656 23.42 -8.45 -17.15
CA ALA A 656 23.52 -7.20 -17.89
C ALA A 656 24.22 -6.07 -17.10
N THR A 657 24.18 -6.11 -15.76
CA THR A 657 24.70 -5.06 -14.88
C THR A 657 26.02 -5.47 -14.20
N VAL A 658 25.95 -6.33 -13.21
CA VAL A 658 27.06 -6.71 -12.33
C VAL A 658 28.12 -7.55 -13.06
N PHE A 659 27.69 -8.41 -13.98
CA PHE A 659 28.55 -9.31 -14.72
C PHE A 659 28.73 -8.92 -16.21
N LYS A 660 28.36 -7.70 -16.57
CA LYS A 660 28.46 -7.18 -17.94
C LYS A 660 29.89 -7.36 -18.49
N GLY A 661 30.00 -8.04 -19.64
CA GLY A 661 31.28 -8.31 -20.30
C GLY A 661 32.15 -9.40 -19.64
N LYS A 662 31.59 -10.12 -18.64
CA LYS A 662 32.26 -11.25 -17.97
C LYS A 662 31.58 -12.56 -18.41
N LYS A 663 32.24 -13.68 -18.19
CA LYS A 663 31.64 -15.02 -18.35
C LYS A 663 31.46 -15.63 -16.96
N PRO A 664 30.36 -15.35 -16.27
CA PRO A 664 30.10 -15.92 -14.96
C PRO A 664 29.68 -17.39 -15.07
N GLU A 665 29.94 -18.13 -14.02
CA GLU A 665 29.36 -19.45 -13.82
C GLU A 665 27.95 -19.26 -13.20
N ILE A 666 26.96 -19.91 -13.80
CA ILE A 666 25.56 -19.85 -13.36
C ILE A 666 25.17 -21.23 -12.84
N GLY A 667 24.88 -21.32 -11.56
CA GLY A 667 24.30 -22.50 -10.92
C GLY A 667 22.82 -22.27 -10.61
N ARG A 668 21.95 -23.22 -10.99
CA ARG A 668 20.53 -23.22 -10.59
C ARG A 668 20.36 -24.12 -9.36
N PHE A 669 19.73 -23.61 -8.32
CA PHE A 669 19.32 -24.41 -7.16
C PHE A 669 17.99 -25.10 -7.47
N LYS A 670 17.94 -26.42 -7.41
CA LYS A 670 16.72 -27.22 -7.57
C LYS A 670 15.95 -27.32 -6.26
N GLY A 671 16.66 -27.26 -5.12
CA GLY A 671 16.05 -27.30 -3.80
C GLY A 671 16.99 -26.76 -2.73
N LEU A 672 16.41 -26.50 -1.54
CA LEU A 672 17.12 -25.98 -0.36
C LEU A 672 18.22 -26.91 0.16
N GLY A 673 18.09 -28.22 -0.11
CA GLY A 673 19.09 -29.22 0.25
C GLY A 673 20.39 -29.12 -0.53
N GLU A 674 20.38 -28.45 -1.70
CA GLU A 674 21.57 -28.19 -2.54
C GLU A 674 22.34 -26.94 -2.07
N MET A 675 21.72 -26.08 -1.27
CA MET A 675 22.35 -24.89 -0.73
C MET A 675 23.23 -25.23 0.47
N MET A 676 24.47 -24.75 0.45
CA MET A 676 25.30 -24.79 1.66
C MET A 676 24.68 -23.94 2.76
N ALA A 677 24.89 -24.32 4.02
CA ALA A 677 24.35 -23.61 5.18
C ALA A 677 24.72 -22.11 5.18
N SER A 678 25.91 -21.74 4.69
CA SER A 678 26.33 -20.34 4.56
C SER A 678 25.51 -19.58 3.51
N GLN A 679 25.19 -20.21 2.38
CA GLN A 679 24.38 -19.63 1.31
C GLN A 679 22.93 -19.47 1.78
N LEU A 680 22.35 -20.50 2.41
CA LEU A 680 21.01 -20.45 2.95
C LEU A 680 20.89 -19.38 4.04
N LYS A 681 21.92 -19.22 4.90
CA LYS A 681 21.99 -18.13 5.87
C LYS A 681 21.95 -16.77 5.20
N GLU A 682 22.83 -16.55 4.24
CA GLU A 682 23.04 -15.25 3.60
C GLU A 682 21.83 -14.81 2.75
N THR A 683 21.13 -15.74 2.10
CA THR A 683 20.08 -15.43 1.12
C THR A 683 18.67 -15.51 1.69
N THR A 684 18.42 -16.46 2.64
CA THR A 684 17.04 -16.83 3.01
C THR A 684 16.76 -16.68 4.51
N MET A 685 17.78 -16.78 5.38
CA MET A 685 17.56 -16.76 6.82
C MET A 685 18.00 -15.48 7.51
N ASP A 686 18.96 -14.74 6.93
CA ASP A 686 19.42 -13.46 7.49
C ASP A 686 18.32 -12.39 7.35
N PRO A 687 17.77 -11.85 8.46
CA PRO A 687 16.71 -10.84 8.40
C PRO A 687 17.05 -9.59 7.59
N ALA A 688 18.35 -9.26 7.47
CA ALA A 688 18.80 -8.07 6.73
C ALA A 688 18.82 -8.26 5.20
N LYS A 689 18.83 -9.51 4.71
CA LYS A 689 19.05 -9.81 3.29
C LYS A 689 17.95 -10.63 2.63
N ARG A 690 17.20 -11.40 3.43
CA ARG A 690 16.17 -12.31 2.94
C ARG A 690 14.96 -11.59 2.37
N THR A 691 14.25 -12.27 1.48
CA THR A 691 12.92 -11.87 1.00
C THR A 691 11.88 -12.82 1.57
N LEU A 692 10.83 -12.27 2.20
CA LEU A 692 9.68 -13.01 2.70
C LEU A 692 8.41 -12.46 2.04
N ALA A 693 7.52 -13.34 1.58
CA ALA A 693 6.17 -12.99 1.19
C ALA A 693 5.24 -13.23 2.38
N ARG A 694 4.49 -12.22 2.80
CA ARG A 694 3.47 -12.34 3.84
C ARG A 694 2.22 -12.98 3.25
N VAL A 695 1.66 -13.97 3.94
CA VAL A 695 0.38 -14.56 3.56
C VAL A 695 -0.73 -13.69 4.16
N THR A 696 -1.63 -13.21 3.31
CA THR A 696 -2.76 -12.34 3.69
C THR A 696 -4.07 -12.93 3.21
N LEU A 697 -5.17 -12.58 3.86
CA LEU A 697 -6.53 -12.91 3.41
C LEU A 697 -7.13 -11.67 2.73
N PRO A 698 -7.76 -11.82 1.55
CA PRO A 698 -8.49 -10.71 0.94
C PRO A 698 -9.73 -10.37 1.77
N ARG A 699 -10.26 -9.15 1.61
CA ARG A 699 -11.42 -8.64 2.37
C ARG A 699 -12.72 -9.44 2.16
N HIS A 700 -12.84 -10.15 1.05
CA HIS A 700 -13.98 -11.02 0.75
C HIS A 700 -13.61 -12.48 1.03
N GLU A 701 -13.71 -12.91 2.28
CA GLU A 701 -13.35 -14.26 2.72
C GLU A 701 -14.19 -15.37 2.03
N GLU A 702 -15.41 -15.07 1.59
CA GLU A 702 -16.25 -16.03 0.86
C GLU A 702 -15.60 -16.52 -0.44
N SER A 703 -14.90 -15.65 -1.16
CA SER A 703 -14.16 -16.04 -2.37
C SER A 703 -12.96 -16.93 -2.08
N VAL A 704 -12.34 -16.78 -0.90
CA VAL A 704 -11.21 -17.61 -0.46
C VAL A 704 -11.69 -18.99 -0.08
N GLU A 705 -12.83 -19.09 0.63
CA GLU A 705 -13.44 -20.38 0.99
C GLU A 705 -13.77 -21.19 -0.26
N GLU A 706 -14.38 -20.55 -1.27
CA GLU A 706 -14.71 -21.19 -2.55
C GLU A 706 -13.44 -21.63 -3.29
N LEU A 707 -12.38 -20.81 -3.31
CA LEU A 707 -11.10 -21.14 -3.93
C LEU A 707 -10.42 -22.33 -3.23
N VAL A 708 -10.40 -22.33 -1.90
CA VAL A 708 -9.83 -23.42 -1.12
C VAL A 708 -10.61 -24.72 -1.33
N GLU A 709 -11.94 -24.67 -1.38
CA GLU A 709 -12.76 -25.85 -1.68
C GLU A 709 -12.55 -26.34 -3.11
N THR A 710 -12.40 -25.42 -4.07
CA THR A 710 -12.13 -25.74 -5.48
C THR A 710 -10.75 -26.43 -5.64
N LEU A 711 -9.70 -25.88 -5.06
CA LEU A 711 -8.34 -26.37 -5.26
C LEU A 711 -7.97 -27.53 -4.34
N MET A 712 -8.41 -27.50 -3.08
CA MET A 712 -7.99 -28.42 -2.02
C MET A 712 -9.11 -29.32 -1.50
N GLY A 713 -10.36 -29.06 -1.89
CA GLY A 713 -11.53 -29.82 -1.47
C GLY A 713 -11.59 -31.25 -2.02
N ARG A 714 -12.62 -31.99 -1.57
CA ARG A 714 -12.81 -33.42 -1.90
C ARG A 714 -13.25 -33.67 -3.35
N LYS A 715 -13.90 -32.69 -4.01
CA LYS A 715 -14.48 -32.83 -5.35
C LYS A 715 -13.43 -32.55 -6.43
N PRO A 716 -12.91 -33.58 -7.13
CA PRO A 716 -11.89 -33.40 -8.14
C PRO A 716 -12.39 -32.61 -9.38
N GLU A 717 -13.74 -32.63 -9.62
CA GLU A 717 -14.35 -31.95 -10.76
C GLU A 717 -14.18 -30.43 -10.70
N LEU A 718 -14.22 -29.83 -9.52
CA LEU A 718 -14.02 -28.39 -9.32
C LEU A 718 -12.59 -28.00 -9.69
N ARG A 719 -11.62 -28.78 -9.24
CA ARG A 719 -10.20 -28.57 -9.56
C ARG A 719 -9.90 -28.77 -11.03
N PHE A 720 -10.50 -29.79 -11.64
CA PHE A 720 -10.35 -30.05 -13.07
C PHE A 720 -10.90 -28.88 -13.91
N ARG A 721 -12.08 -28.36 -13.55
CA ARG A 721 -12.66 -27.19 -14.22
C ARG A 721 -11.75 -25.97 -14.07
N PHE A 722 -11.27 -25.69 -12.87
CA PHE A 722 -10.36 -24.58 -12.62
C PHE A 722 -9.07 -24.70 -13.46
N ILE A 723 -8.49 -25.90 -13.57
CA ILE A 723 -7.31 -26.13 -14.41
C ILE A 723 -7.64 -25.89 -15.88
N GLN A 724 -8.81 -26.33 -16.37
CA GLN A 724 -9.21 -26.09 -17.76
C GLN A 724 -9.40 -24.59 -18.06
N GLU A 725 -10.04 -23.86 -17.16
CA GLU A 725 -10.33 -22.44 -17.32
C GLU A 725 -9.05 -21.59 -17.29
N ASN A 726 -8.00 -22.06 -16.61
CA ASN A 726 -6.73 -21.34 -16.45
C ASN A 726 -5.56 -21.97 -17.24
N ALA A 727 -5.80 -22.96 -18.07
CA ALA A 727 -4.76 -23.70 -18.77
C ALA A 727 -3.92 -22.82 -19.74
N GLU A 728 -4.55 -21.83 -20.37
CA GLU A 728 -3.86 -20.91 -21.28
C GLU A 728 -2.83 -20.03 -20.55
N PHE A 729 -3.14 -19.64 -19.31
CA PHE A 729 -2.25 -18.82 -18.48
C PHE A 729 -1.10 -19.63 -17.87
N ALA A 730 -1.33 -20.90 -17.62
CA ALA A 730 -0.33 -21.80 -17.01
C ALA A 730 0.68 -22.36 -18.03
N ALA A 731 0.40 -22.28 -19.34
CA ALA A 731 1.25 -22.86 -20.37
C ALA A 731 2.67 -22.24 -20.42
N ALA A 732 2.85 -21.00 -19.97
CA ALA A 732 4.12 -20.31 -19.89
C ALA A 732 4.94 -20.69 -18.63
N ASP A 733 4.28 -21.22 -17.59
CA ASP A 733 4.89 -21.55 -16.29
C ASP A 733 5.10 -23.07 -16.11
N LEU A 734 4.64 -23.88 -17.05
CA LEU A 734 4.86 -25.31 -17.03
C LEU A 734 6.28 -25.61 -17.50
N ASP A 735 7.12 -26.07 -16.58
CA ASP A 735 8.44 -26.65 -16.85
C ASP A 735 8.21 -28.05 -17.49
N LEU A 736 8.01 -28.10 -18.80
CA LEU A 736 7.82 -29.32 -19.59
C LEU A 736 9.17 -29.86 -20.06
#